data_a910fba0f1bdb661dd4a8805ff9c78a8
#
_entry.id   a910fba0f1bdb661dd4a8805ff9c78a8
#
_cell.length_a   1.000
_cell.length_b   1.000
_cell.length_c   1.000
_cell.angle_alpha   90.00
_cell.angle_beta   90.00
_cell.angle_gamma   90.00
#
_symmetry.space_group_name_H-M   'P 1'
#
loop_
_entity.id
_entity.type
_entity.pdbx_description
1 polymer ?
#
loop_
_entity_poly.entity_id
_entity_poly.type
_entity_poly.pdbx_seq_one_letter_code
_entity_poly.pdbx_strand_id
1 'polypeptide(L)'
;MTDETTRTYPSDLPLVPLREAVIFPKIVTPLGVGRERSVHAVNAAMQAEKHYIILAAQRDAEVDDPAAEQVFSVGTVAEIVRLLRIPDGSVQIIVQGLDRVKITGWGPETSYFRATFEVIPDELGEPVEREALMRNVKASFQQYVDNGGSIQPETAMTAKTIDDPSHFADLIATTPDLTLEQRQQLLETKTIIERLRFLSVFLAKQNEILELKAKIQSEVQSTIDKTQREYILREQMKTIQKELGEDDSSTELNELREKIEAAGMPDPVKEKALKEVGRLEKIPQASPETGVIRTYVDWLVSLPWKAGAGDDWDIEAAGRILDEDHYGLGKVKDRILEYMAVRKLAKDLRAPILCFVGPPGVGKTSLGRSIARAMGRKFVRMSLGGIRDEAEIRGHRRTYVGALPGRILQNMKTAGTIDPVFMLDEIDKVGADFRGDPSSALLEVLDPEQNFAFSDHYLEVPYDLSKAIFITTANIEDTIISPLRDRMEIIRLPGYTEDEKLHIATGYLMPRQLKQHGLAGEEPAKPEPVETSPESTTPEAVGEAKVPEPAVPVIATEARLEITEEALRKIVREYTREAGVRNLEREIASICRKVARKVASNEVPRATVGGDDVATYLGPERFEYGLAEKEDMVGAATGVSVSEHGGDVLTVEATIIDGTFGEGKDFQLTGQIGKVMEESARAALSWVRAHPVDLGVPKDFFSDHAMHVHVPAGAIPKDGPSAGVTMATAIVSALTGRPVRRDVAMTGEITLRGRVLPIGGLKEKLLAAHRAGIKTFILPEKNKKDLVDIPKEVLDTVATKTVGTIDEVLALALMKGPRITPAALGKVRDAGAAAPPPS
;
A
#
# COMPACT_ATOMS: atom_id res chain seq x y z
N MET A 1 -23.52 26.91 46.50
CA MET A 1 -23.17 28.28 46.07
C MET A 1 -21.79 28.52 46.58
N THR A 2 -20.78 28.15 45.86
CA THR A 2 -19.37 28.43 46.18
C THR A 2 -18.93 29.51 45.19
N ASP A 3 -18.45 30.61 45.77
CA ASP A 3 -17.99 31.83 45.11
C ASP A 3 -17.02 31.51 43.94
N GLU A 4 -17.48 31.63 42.71
CA GLU A 4 -16.62 31.84 41.56
C GLU A 4 -16.10 33.28 41.59
N THR A 5 -15.07 33.52 42.39
CA THR A 5 -14.27 34.74 42.27
C THR A 5 -13.70 34.77 40.86
N THR A 6 -14.22 35.67 40.02
CA THR A 6 -13.73 35.97 38.68
C THR A 6 -12.24 36.28 38.79
N ARG A 7 -11.40 35.30 38.39
CA ARG A 7 -9.93 35.47 38.41
C ARG A 7 -9.55 36.55 37.42
N THR A 8 -8.82 37.53 37.88
CA THR A 8 -8.33 38.63 37.05
C THR A 8 -6.91 38.27 36.61
N TYR A 9 -6.71 38.10 35.29
CA TYR A 9 -5.41 37.84 34.70
C TYR A 9 -4.79 39.12 34.14
N PRO A 10 -3.44 39.20 34.01
CA PRO A 10 -2.78 40.22 33.22
C PRO A 10 -3.27 40.16 31.75
N SER A 11 -3.11 41.25 31.02
CA SER A 11 -3.54 41.36 29.61
C SER A 11 -2.78 40.42 28.69
N ASP A 12 -1.55 40.07 29.04
CA ASP A 12 -0.68 39.13 28.31
C ASP A 12 0.13 38.30 29.30
N LEU A 13 0.42 37.04 28.91
CA LEU A 13 1.18 36.09 29.71
C LEU A 13 2.29 35.43 28.88
N PRO A 14 3.39 34.98 29.54
CA PRO A 14 4.34 34.10 28.94
C PRO A 14 3.65 32.79 28.46
N LEU A 15 4.09 32.24 27.31
CA LEU A 15 3.53 31.02 26.76
C LEU A 15 4.63 30.00 26.51
N VAL A 16 4.34 28.75 26.87
CA VAL A 16 5.18 27.57 26.55
C VAL A 16 4.45 26.65 25.61
N PRO A 17 5.00 26.38 24.41
CA PRO A 17 4.48 25.37 23.51
C PRO A 17 4.86 23.97 24.00
N LEU A 18 3.87 23.07 24.08
CA LEU A 18 4.02 21.68 24.51
C LEU A 18 4.03 20.72 23.31
N ARG A 19 4.95 19.77 23.28
CA ARG A 19 5.07 18.81 22.17
C ARG A 19 3.93 17.81 22.11
N GLU A 20 3.70 17.09 23.21
CA GLU A 20 2.82 15.91 23.24
C GLU A 20 1.79 15.97 24.37
N ALA A 21 1.67 17.13 25.04
CA ALA A 21 0.81 17.28 26.17
C ALA A 21 -0.23 18.39 25.96
N VAL A 22 -1.45 18.13 26.40
CA VAL A 22 -2.51 19.12 26.55
C VAL A 22 -2.82 19.23 28.03
N ILE A 23 -2.80 20.43 28.57
CA ILE A 23 -3.09 20.71 30.00
C ILE A 23 -4.54 21.12 30.14
N PHE A 24 -5.24 20.50 31.05
CA PHE A 24 -6.64 20.81 31.35
C PHE A 24 -6.81 21.62 32.63
N PRO A 25 -7.89 22.43 32.73
CA PRO A 25 -8.21 23.13 33.94
C PRO A 25 -8.37 22.22 35.16
N LYS A 26 -8.02 22.72 36.33
CA LYS A 26 -8.10 22.03 37.64
C LYS A 26 -7.20 20.79 37.79
N ILE A 27 -6.42 20.45 36.75
CA ILE A 27 -5.50 19.30 36.77
C ILE A 27 -4.09 19.77 37.14
N VAL A 28 -3.44 19.01 38.02
CA VAL A 28 -2.04 19.24 38.40
C VAL A 28 -1.16 18.30 37.58
N THR A 29 -0.19 18.87 36.88
CA THR A 29 0.66 18.09 35.95
C THR A 29 2.13 18.47 36.10
N PRO A 30 3.03 17.50 36.26
CA PRO A 30 4.47 17.74 36.19
C PRO A 30 4.89 17.87 34.69
N LEU A 31 5.69 18.87 34.37
CA LEU A 31 6.20 19.14 33.02
C LEU A 31 7.71 19.35 33.05
N GLY A 32 8.41 18.68 32.14
CA GLY A 32 9.82 18.94 31.82
C GLY A 32 9.93 20.03 30.75
N VAL A 33 10.69 21.07 31.00
CA VAL A 33 10.91 22.19 30.10
C VAL A 33 12.41 22.29 29.79
N GLY A 34 12.84 21.88 28.59
CA GLY A 34 14.26 21.85 28.21
C GLY A 34 14.63 22.87 27.13
N ARG A 35 13.66 23.39 26.35
CA ARG A 35 13.93 24.38 25.29
C ARG A 35 14.27 25.73 25.90
N GLU A 36 15.32 26.38 25.45
CA GLU A 36 15.82 27.65 25.96
C GLU A 36 14.71 28.73 26.03
N ARG A 37 13.95 28.85 24.93
CA ARG A 37 12.83 29.78 24.80
C ARG A 37 11.71 29.49 25.80
N SER A 38 11.43 28.24 26.07
CA SER A 38 10.43 27.81 27.07
C SER A 38 10.93 28.00 28.49
N VAL A 39 12.22 27.79 28.75
CA VAL A 39 12.85 28.06 30.07
C VAL A 39 12.82 29.56 30.34
N HIS A 40 13.05 30.44 29.38
CA HIS A 40 12.91 31.88 29.52
C HIS A 40 11.47 32.29 29.86
N ALA A 41 10.45 31.66 29.20
CA ALA A 41 9.04 31.91 29.51
C ALA A 41 8.69 31.52 30.93
N VAL A 42 9.16 30.36 31.40
CA VAL A 42 8.97 29.90 32.78
C VAL A 42 9.64 30.85 33.79
N ASN A 43 10.88 31.28 33.54
CA ASN A 43 11.59 32.23 34.39
C ASN A 43 10.88 33.59 34.46
N ALA A 44 10.34 34.08 33.35
CA ALA A 44 9.56 35.31 33.28
C ALA A 44 8.25 35.20 34.10
N ALA A 45 7.55 34.05 34.01
CA ALA A 45 6.37 33.78 34.81
C ALA A 45 6.68 33.74 36.29
N MET A 46 7.81 33.17 36.69
CA MET A 46 8.24 33.10 38.11
C MET A 46 8.69 34.44 38.68
N GLN A 47 8.99 35.45 37.87
CA GLN A 47 9.31 36.82 38.32
C GLN A 47 8.06 37.65 38.52
N ALA A 48 6.90 37.24 38.04
CA ALA A 48 5.64 37.92 38.23
C ALA A 48 5.05 37.64 39.65
N GLU A 49 4.22 38.55 40.14
CA GLU A 49 3.57 38.42 41.46
C GLU A 49 2.70 37.18 41.62
N LYS A 50 2.06 36.79 40.52
CA LYS A 50 1.34 35.53 40.34
C LYS A 50 2.00 34.73 39.21
N HIS A 51 2.41 33.51 39.48
CA HIS A 51 3.22 32.66 38.59
C HIS A 51 2.38 32.06 37.44
N TYR A 52 1.63 32.92 36.71
CA TYR A 52 0.76 32.46 35.62
C TYR A 52 1.53 32.30 34.32
N ILE A 53 1.17 31.27 33.61
CA ILE A 53 1.75 30.91 32.30
C ILE A 53 0.68 30.32 31.41
N ILE A 54 0.75 30.54 30.09
CA ILE A 54 -0.11 29.87 29.14
C ILE A 54 0.62 28.61 28.63
N LEU A 55 -0.09 27.50 28.62
CA LEU A 55 0.38 26.22 28.08
C LEU A 55 -0.50 25.85 26.91
N ALA A 56 0.08 25.74 25.74
CA ALA A 56 -0.64 25.36 24.51
C ALA A 56 0.13 24.30 23.74
N ALA A 57 -0.56 23.31 23.20
CA ALA A 57 0.07 22.26 22.41
C ALA A 57 0.55 22.80 21.06
N GLN A 58 1.66 22.26 20.54
CA GLN A 58 2.07 22.50 19.16
C GLN A 58 1.40 21.51 18.22
N ARG A 59 1.21 21.91 16.94
CA ARG A 59 0.51 21.10 15.94
C ARG A 59 1.34 19.92 15.41
N ASP A 60 2.64 20.09 15.41
CA ASP A 60 3.59 19.08 14.94
C ASP A 60 4.66 18.85 16.02
N ALA A 61 4.69 17.65 16.58
CA ALA A 61 5.60 17.27 17.65
C ALA A 61 7.09 17.23 17.21
N GLU A 62 7.36 17.05 15.91
CA GLU A 62 8.71 16.95 15.35
C GLU A 62 9.44 18.29 15.28
N VAL A 63 8.72 19.41 15.35
CA VAL A 63 9.31 20.74 15.25
C VAL A 63 9.93 21.15 16.59
N ASP A 64 11.24 21.40 16.59
CA ASP A 64 11.96 21.77 17.81
C ASP A 64 11.68 23.19 18.30
N ASP A 65 11.59 24.18 17.41
CA ASP A 65 11.26 25.58 17.72
C ASP A 65 10.07 26.01 16.86
N PRO A 66 8.82 25.78 17.35
CA PRO A 66 7.62 26.09 16.59
C PRO A 66 7.42 27.60 16.44
N ALA A 67 7.01 28.03 15.24
CA ALA A 67 6.51 29.38 15.04
C ALA A 67 5.13 29.57 15.72
N ALA A 68 4.72 30.80 15.92
CA ALA A 68 3.43 31.13 16.55
C ALA A 68 2.22 30.45 15.87
N GLU A 69 2.24 30.30 14.54
CA GLU A 69 1.19 29.67 13.73
C GLU A 69 1.13 28.15 13.89
N GLN A 70 2.22 27.55 14.36
CA GLN A 70 2.32 26.11 14.61
C GLN A 70 1.86 25.70 16.01
N VAL A 71 1.44 26.64 16.84
CA VAL A 71 0.83 26.40 18.15
C VAL A 71 -0.68 26.45 18.00
N PHE A 72 -1.41 25.61 18.75
CA PHE A 72 -2.86 25.65 18.77
C PHE A 72 -3.36 26.97 19.38
N SER A 73 -4.46 27.49 18.84
CA SER A 73 -5.05 28.76 19.27
C SER A 73 -5.78 28.69 20.62
N VAL A 74 -6.04 27.48 21.11
CA VAL A 74 -6.64 27.24 22.42
C VAL A 74 -5.65 26.51 23.31
N GLY A 75 -5.45 27.05 24.49
CA GLY A 75 -4.58 26.52 25.53
C GLY A 75 -5.19 26.67 26.90
N THR A 76 -4.37 26.51 27.92
CA THR A 76 -4.77 26.64 29.34
C THR A 76 -3.86 27.64 30.05
N VAL A 77 -4.44 28.60 30.77
CA VAL A 77 -3.69 29.36 31.79
C VAL A 77 -3.46 28.47 32.99
N ALA A 78 -2.22 28.35 33.38
CA ALA A 78 -1.82 27.53 34.52
C ALA A 78 -1.00 28.35 35.50
N GLU A 79 -1.01 27.96 36.77
CA GLU A 79 -0.16 28.49 37.83
C GLU A 79 1.01 27.52 38.04
N ILE A 80 2.23 28.04 38.10
CA ILE A 80 3.41 27.26 38.45
C ILE A 80 3.46 27.14 39.98
N VAL A 81 3.11 25.93 40.47
CA VAL A 81 3.07 25.63 41.92
C VAL A 81 4.48 25.32 42.44
N ARG A 82 5.31 24.69 41.64
CA ARG A 82 6.68 24.31 42.03
C ARG A 82 7.61 24.31 40.83
N LEU A 83 8.84 24.75 41.05
CA LEU A 83 9.91 24.74 40.07
C LEU A 83 11.13 24.04 40.64
N LEU A 84 11.70 23.11 39.90
CA LEU A 84 12.94 22.39 40.19
C LEU A 84 13.91 22.61 39.01
N ARG A 85 15.13 23.08 39.32
CA ARG A 85 16.17 23.23 38.28
C ARG A 85 16.99 21.96 38.20
N ILE A 86 17.24 21.49 37.01
CA ILE A 86 18.07 20.30 36.74
C ILE A 86 19.47 20.78 36.29
N PRO A 87 20.56 20.02 36.62
CA PRO A 87 21.94 20.43 36.32
C PRO A 87 22.26 20.60 34.84
N ASP A 88 21.46 20.03 33.95
CA ASP A 88 21.60 20.11 32.47
C ASP A 88 21.03 21.42 31.85
N GLY A 89 20.55 22.32 32.69
CA GLY A 89 19.95 23.61 32.27
C GLY A 89 18.45 23.53 32.01
N SER A 90 17.84 22.35 32.01
CA SER A 90 16.39 22.19 31.92
C SER A 90 15.71 22.46 33.28
N VAL A 91 14.40 22.72 33.23
CA VAL A 91 13.60 22.91 34.44
C VAL A 91 12.42 21.94 34.45
N GLN A 92 12.13 21.43 35.66
CA GLN A 92 10.90 20.68 35.90
C GLN A 92 9.94 21.56 36.68
N ILE A 93 8.73 21.73 36.15
CA ILE A 93 7.70 22.52 36.80
C ILE A 93 6.50 21.64 37.16
N ILE A 94 5.86 21.94 38.24
CA ILE A 94 4.52 21.42 38.58
C ILE A 94 3.55 22.56 38.34
N VAL A 95 2.62 22.35 37.42
CA VAL A 95 1.62 23.35 37.04
C VAL A 95 0.23 22.89 37.45
N GLN A 96 -0.60 23.81 37.84
CA GLN A 96 -2.03 23.62 38.03
C GLN A 96 -2.77 24.39 36.95
N GLY A 97 -3.49 23.69 36.08
CA GLY A 97 -4.37 24.31 35.09
C GLY A 97 -5.46 25.13 35.81
N LEU A 98 -5.76 26.32 35.31
CA LEU A 98 -6.77 27.22 35.88
C LEU A 98 -7.98 27.35 34.97
N ASP A 99 -7.81 28.00 33.81
CA ASP A 99 -8.91 28.33 32.90
C ASP A 99 -8.49 28.06 31.46
N ARG A 100 -9.46 27.67 30.62
CA ARG A 100 -9.29 27.57 29.14
C ARG A 100 -9.16 28.96 28.55
N VAL A 101 -8.26 29.14 27.61
CA VAL A 101 -8.05 30.43 26.98
C VAL A 101 -7.89 30.27 25.46
N LYS A 102 -8.42 31.26 24.74
CA LYS A 102 -8.17 31.43 23.31
C LYS A 102 -7.10 32.51 23.13
N ILE A 103 -6.03 32.18 22.48
CA ILE A 103 -4.98 33.11 22.09
C ILE A 103 -5.54 34.05 21.03
N THR A 104 -5.54 35.35 21.30
CA THR A 104 -6.08 36.39 20.41
C THR A 104 -4.99 37.19 19.70
N GLY A 105 -3.77 37.15 20.21
CA GLY A 105 -2.64 37.82 19.60
C GLY A 105 -1.31 37.40 20.23
N TRP A 106 -0.24 37.69 19.51
CA TRP A 106 1.12 37.40 19.92
C TRP A 106 1.83 38.71 20.26
N GLY A 107 2.58 38.70 21.35
CA GLY A 107 3.42 39.83 21.74
C GLY A 107 4.62 40.00 20.79
N PRO A 108 5.36 41.10 20.91
CA PRO A 108 6.57 41.33 20.11
C PRO A 108 7.57 40.20 20.31
N GLU A 109 8.36 39.91 19.24
CA GLU A 109 9.40 38.89 19.32
C GLU A 109 10.43 39.20 20.39
N THR A 110 10.43 38.34 21.43
CA THR A 110 11.37 38.39 22.56
C THR A 110 12.04 37.02 22.68
N SER A 111 12.91 36.83 23.67
CA SER A 111 13.54 35.55 23.95
C SER A 111 12.54 34.42 24.32
N TYR A 112 11.25 34.73 24.44
CA TYR A 112 10.17 33.77 24.73
C TYR A 112 8.82 34.28 24.19
N PHE A 113 7.85 33.36 24.01
CA PHE A 113 6.51 33.73 23.56
C PHE A 113 5.72 34.43 24.66
N ARG A 114 5.04 35.51 24.24
CA ARG A 114 3.97 36.18 25.03
C ARG A 114 2.70 36.18 24.19
N ALA A 115 1.57 35.93 24.84
CA ALA A 115 0.30 35.91 24.16
C ALA A 115 -0.76 36.70 24.90
N THR A 116 -1.56 37.49 24.16
CA THR A 116 -2.82 38.04 24.61
C THR A 116 -3.90 36.99 24.40
N PHE A 117 -4.87 36.93 25.28
CA PHE A 117 -5.84 35.86 25.33
C PHE A 117 -7.18 36.30 25.87
N GLU A 118 -8.20 35.50 25.62
CA GLU A 118 -9.52 35.58 26.17
C GLU A 118 -9.85 34.27 26.91
N VAL A 119 -10.45 34.40 28.12
CA VAL A 119 -10.91 33.21 28.87
C VAL A 119 -12.14 32.63 28.17
N ILE A 120 -12.17 31.35 27.98
CA ILE A 120 -13.29 30.60 27.40
C ILE A 120 -14.10 30.02 28.57
N PRO A 121 -15.29 30.56 28.90
CA PRO A 121 -16.13 29.96 29.92
C PRO A 121 -16.74 28.64 29.46
N ASP A 122 -16.96 27.72 30.37
CA ASP A 122 -17.65 26.46 30.09
C ASP A 122 -19.15 26.71 29.92
N GLU A 123 -19.71 26.14 28.85
CA GLU A 123 -21.16 26.16 28.60
C GLU A 123 -21.78 24.88 29.19
N LEU A 124 -22.58 25.06 30.26
CA LEU A 124 -23.12 23.93 31.03
C LEU A 124 -24.14 23.07 30.29
N GLY A 125 -24.89 23.66 29.35
CA GLY A 125 -25.97 22.97 28.60
C GLY A 125 -27.15 22.57 29.48
N GLU A 126 -28.05 21.74 28.93
CA GLU A 126 -29.28 21.31 29.60
C GLU A 126 -28.98 20.40 30.82
N PRO A 127 -29.51 20.72 32.02
CA PRO A 127 -29.16 20.02 33.26
C PRO A 127 -29.47 18.53 33.27
N VAL A 128 -30.61 18.13 32.70
CA VAL A 128 -31.07 16.73 32.69
C VAL A 128 -30.14 15.87 31.77
N GLU A 129 -29.81 16.40 30.60
CA GLU A 129 -28.92 15.70 29.66
C GLU A 129 -27.51 15.59 30.21
N ARG A 130 -26.98 16.67 30.81
CA ARG A 130 -25.66 16.71 31.45
C ARG A 130 -25.55 15.68 32.56
N GLU A 131 -26.57 15.54 33.41
CA GLU A 131 -26.56 14.57 34.52
C GLU A 131 -26.62 13.13 34.00
N ALA A 132 -27.43 12.89 32.98
CA ALA A 132 -27.53 11.57 32.35
C ALA A 132 -26.22 11.15 31.70
N LEU A 133 -25.57 12.05 30.93
CA LEU A 133 -24.27 11.79 30.30
C LEU A 133 -23.17 11.61 31.34
N MET A 134 -23.17 12.41 32.40
CA MET A 134 -22.22 12.27 33.50
C MET A 134 -22.30 10.88 34.14
N ARG A 135 -23.50 10.38 34.42
CA ARG A 135 -23.70 9.03 34.97
C ARG A 135 -23.21 7.95 34.02
N ASN A 136 -23.52 8.09 32.72
CA ASN A 136 -23.09 7.15 31.71
C ASN A 136 -21.56 7.12 31.61
N VAL A 137 -20.91 8.29 31.48
CA VAL A 137 -19.46 8.37 31.37
C VAL A 137 -18.77 7.87 32.66
N LYS A 138 -19.34 8.13 33.86
CA LYS A 138 -18.82 7.56 35.13
C LYS A 138 -18.90 6.02 35.12
N ALA A 139 -20.00 5.45 34.65
CA ALA A 139 -20.15 3.98 34.55
C ALA A 139 -19.18 3.38 33.53
N SER A 140 -19.10 3.95 32.33
CA SER A 140 -18.18 3.48 31.29
C SER A 140 -16.72 3.63 31.68
N PHE A 141 -16.37 4.69 32.41
CA PHE A 141 -15.03 4.90 32.94
C PHE A 141 -14.66 3.90 34.04
N GLN A 142 -15.62 3.57 34.92
CA GLN A 142 -15.40 2.53 35.91
C GLN A 142 -15.17 1.17 35.24
N GLN A 143 -15.95 0.83 34.20
CA GLN A 143 -15.75 -0.38 33.41
C GLN A 143 -14.39 -0.40 32.69
N TYR A 144 -13.94 0.75 32.17
CA TYR A 144 -12.62 0.91 31.58
C TYR A 144 -11.49 0.62 32.57
N VAL A 145 -11.63 1.12 33.82
CA VAL A 145 -10.66 0.85 34.91
C VAL A 145 -10.69 -0.64 35.31
N ASP A 146 -11.87 -1.21 35.46
CA ASP A 146 -12.06 -2.60 35.87
C ASP A 146 -11.55 -3.59 34.82
N ASN A 147 -11.64 -3.22 33.52
CA ASN A 147 -11.11 -3.99 32.40
C ASN A 147 -9.58 -3.81 32.20
N GLY A 148 -8.90 -3.09 33.08
CA GLY A 148 -7.44 -2.90 33.03
C GLY A 148 -6.98 -1.81 32.06
N GLY A 149 -7.77 -0.77 31.86
CA GLY A 149 -7.40 0.42 31.08
C GLY A 149 -6.16 1.13 31.66
N SER A 150 -5.43 1.83 30.80
CA SER A 150 -4.16 2.50 31.12
C SER A 150 -4.40 3.76 31.94
N ILE A 151 -4.64 3.64 33.25
CA ILE A 151 -4.84 4.77 34.15
C ILE A 151 -4.13 4.57 35.51
N GLN A 152 -3.68 5.67 36.08
CA GLN A 152 -3.06 5.65 37.43
C GLN A 152 -4.12 5.42 38.48
N PRO A 153 -3.86 4.60 39.52
CA PRO A 153 -4.82 4.30 40.56
C PRO A 153 -5.36 5.56 41.29
N GLU A 154 -4.51 6.57 41.46
CA GLU A 154 -4.87 7.84 42.09
C GLU A 154 -5.90 8.61 41.25
N THR A 155 -5.74 8.62 39.93
CA THR A 155 -6.67 9.27 38.99
C THR A 155 -8.02 8.56 39.00
N ALA A 156 -8.01 7.23 39.02
CA ALA A 156 -9.23 6.43 39.10
C ALA A 156 -10.01 6.66 40.40
N MET A 157 -9.31 6.81 41.54
CA MET A 157 -9.93 7.16 42.82
C MET A 157 -10.49 8.57 42.81
N THR A 158 -9.75 9.53 42.28
CA THR A 158 -10.17 10.94 42.19
C THR A 158 -11.42 11.08 41.33
N ALA A 159 -11.49 10.37 40.21
CA ALA A 159 -12.65 10.38 39.30
C ALA A 159 -13.98 10.00 40.01
N LYS A 160 -13.93 9.10 40.98
CA LYS A 160 -15.12 8.69 41.76
C LYS A 160 -15.69 9.80 42.64
N THR A 161 -14.84 10.70 43.14
CA THR A 161 -15.20 11.75 44.11
C THR A 161 -15.60 13.08 43.47
N ILE A 162 -15.33 13.22 42.14
CA ILE A 162 -15.64 14.49 41.45
C ILE A 162 -17.11 14.50 41.05
N ASP A 163 -17.81 15.56 41.49
CA ASP A 163 -19.21 15.82 41.11
C ASP A 163 -19.35 16.95 40.08
N ASP A 164 -18.30 17.74 39.86
CA ASP A 164 -18.29 18.76 38.80
C ASP A 164 -18.08 18.11 37.41
N PRO A 165 -19.07 18.22 36.52
CA PRO A 165 -18.98 17.57 35.19
C PRO A 165 -17.84 18.08 34.31
N SER A 166 -17.46 19.35 34.43
CA SER A 166 -16.33 19.93 33.69
C SER A 166 -15.00 19.34 34.16
N HIS A 167 -14.80 19.38 35.48
CA HIS A 167 -13.59 18.82 36.06
C HIS A 167 -13.47 17.31 35.84
N PHE A 168 -14.60 16.58 35.86
CA PHE A 168 -14.63 15.16 35.59
C PHE A 168 -14.25 14.84 34.13
N ALA A 169 -14.83 15.59 33.16
CA ALA A 169 -14.50 15.44 31.75
C ALA A 169 -13.01 15.75 31.49
N ASP A 170 -12.49 16.78 32.12
CA ASP A 170 -11.08 17.19 31.97
C ASP A 170 -10.12 16.18 32.62
N LEU A 171 -10.51 15.55 33.73
CA LEU A 171 -9.71 14.48 34.32
C LEU A 171 -9.63 13.26 33.42
N ILE A 172 -10.75 12.83 32.80
CA ILE A 172 -10.75 11.70 31.87
C ILE A 172 -9.97 12.04 30.59
N ALA A 173 -10.00 13.28 30.13
CA ALA A 173 -9.23 13.75 29.00
C ALA A 173 -7.70 13.62 29.18
N THR A 174 -7.20 13.39 30.38
CA THR A 174 -5.78 13.08 30.65
C THR A 174 -5.42 11.61 30.40
N THR A 175 -6.38 10.75 30.09
CA THR A 175 -6.14 9.31 29.85
C THR A 175 -5.13 9.10 28.72
N PRO A 176 -4.11 8.22 28.91
CA PRO A 176 -3.06 8.01 27.91
C PRO A 176 -3.53 7.53 26.55
N ASP A 177 -4.67 6.82 26.49
CA ASP A 177 -5.22 6.22 25.27
C ASP A 177 -5.86 7.25 24.30
N LEU A 178 -6.00 8.53 24.75
CA LEU A 178 -6.43 9.62 23.87
C LEU A 178 -5.23 10.20 23.10
N THR A 179 -5.39 10.42 21.80
CA THR A 179 -4.36 11.08 20.97
C THR A 179 -4.24 12.57 21.32
N LEU A 180 -3.14 13.20 20.89
CA LEU A 180 -2.94 14.64 21.10
C LEU A 180 -4.09 15.46 20.50
N GLU A 181 -4.50 15.13 19.27
CA GLU A 181 -5.59 15.80 18.56
C GLU A 181 -6.93 15.64 19.30
N GLN A 182 -7.21 14.47 19.85
CA GLN A 182 -8.42 14.19 20.60
C GLN A 182 -8.45 14.98 21.94
N ARG A 183 -7.31 15.05 22.62
CA ARG A 183 -7.17 15.88 23.83
C ARG A 183 -7.33 17.36 23.51
N GLN A 184 -6.73 17.83 22.41
CA GLN A 184 -6.86 19.20 21.97
C GLN A 184 -8.30 19.52 21.56
N GLN A 185 -8.98 18.64 20.87
CA GLN A 185 -10.40 18.78 20.52
C GLN A 185 -11.27 18.92 21.79
N LEU A 186 -11.02 18.11 22.81
CA LEU A 186 -11.71 18.21 24.10
C LEU A 186 -11.44 19.55 24.80
N LEU A 187 -10.21 20.06 24.71
CA LEU A 187 -9.86 21.37 25.28
C LEU A 187 -10.57 22.50 24.52
N GLU A 188 -10.70 22.42 23.21
CA GLU A 188 -11.36 23.44 22.36
C GLU A 188 -12.89 23.43 22.45
N THR A 189 -13.47 22.31 22.87
CA THR A 189 -14.93 22.16 23.00
C THR A 189 -15.44 22.91 24.22
N LYS A 190 -16.26 23.95 24.00
CA LYS A 190 -16.82 24.80 25.08
C LYS A 190 -17.92 24.11 25.86
N THR A 191 -18.77 23.35 25.16
CA THR A 191 -19.98 22.73 25.69
C THR A 191 -19.65 21.46 26.44
N ILE A 192 -19.98 21.38 27.74
CA ILE A 192 -19.71 20.21 28.60
C ILE A 192 -20.43 18.97 28.07
N ILE A 193 -21.65 19.12 27.55
CA ILE A 193 -22.43 18.01 26.98
C ILE A 193 -21.68 17.37 25.82
N GLU A 194 -21.07 18.13 24.91
CA GLU A 194 -20.32 17.62 23.79
C GLU A 194 -19.04 16.89 24.23
N ARG A 195 -18.33 17.43 25.24
CA ARG A 195 -17.18 16.75 25.85
C ARG A 195 -17.57 15.39 26.44
N LEU A 196 -18.67 15.37 27.24
CA LEU A 196 -19.16 14.10 27.80
C LEU A 196 -19.65 13.10 26.76
N ARG A 197 -20.28 13.56 25.67
CA ARG A 197 -20.67 12.68 24.54
C ARG A 197 -19.44 12.07 23.87
N PHE A 198 -18.44 12.90 23.59
CA PHE A 198 -17.18 12.42 23.01
C PHE A 198 -16.54 11.34 23.90
N LEU A 199 -16.43 11.61 25.20
CA LEU A 199 -15.85 10.67 26.16
C LEU A 199 -16.68 9.39 26.30
N SER A 200 -18.01 9.50 26.24
CA SER A 200 -18.90 8.32 26.25
C SER A 200 -18.63 7.38 25.06
N VAL A 201 -18.51 7.93 23.87
CA VAL A 201 -18.21 7.16 22.65
C VAL A 201 -16.80 6.57 22.72
N PHE A 202 -15.84 7.37 23.16
CA PHE A 202 -14.45 6.93 23.31
C PHE A 202 -14.32 5.76 24.29
N LEU A 203 -14.90 5.90 25.50
CA LEU A 203 -14.83 4.86 26.54
C LEU A 203 -15.57 3.59 26.14
N ALA A 204 -16.70 3.72 25.45
CA ALA A 204 -17.41 2.54 24.94
C ALA A 204 -16.53 1.73 23.97
N LYS A 205 -15.84 2.40 23.05
CA LYS A 205 -14.91 1.76 22.11
C LYS A 205 -13.71 1.11 22.82
N GLN A 206 -13.14 1.82 23.82
CA GLN A 206 -12.01 1.27 24.59
C GLN A 206 -12.43 0.04 25.42
N ASN A 207 -13.61 0.07 26.02
CA ASN A 207 -14.14 -1.07 26.75
C ASN A 207 -14.32 -2.30 25.85
N GLU A 208 -14.85 -2.11 24.64
CA GLU A 208 -14.98 -3.19 23.66
C GLU A 208 -13.61 -3.83 23.31
N ILE A 209 -12.59 -2.98 23.10
CA ILE A 209 -11.22 -3.44 22.82
C ILE A 209 -10.64 -4.22 24.02
N LEU A 210 -10.83 -3.71 25.24
CA LEU A 210 -10.32 -4.35 26.45
C LEU A 210 -11.04 -5.70 26.73
N GLU A 211 -12.36 -5.77 26.53
CA GLU A 211 -13.13 -7.02 26.63
C GLU A 211 -12.69 -8.07 25.61
N LEU A 212 -12.45 -7.64 24.36
CA LEU A 212 -11.92 -8.54 23.33
C LEU A 212 -10.51 -9.04 23.69
N LYS A 213 -9.66 -8.16 24.20
CA LYS A 213 -8.32 -8.51 24.68
C LYS A 213 -8.37 -9.50 25.84
N ALA A 214 -9.25 -9.26 26.81
CA ALA A 214 -9.46 -10.15 27.96
C ALA A 214 -9.97 -11.52 27.52
N LYS A 215 -10.91 -11.56 26.54
CA LYS A 215 -11.41 -12.82 25.96
C LYS A 215 -10.33 -13.62 25.27
N ILE A 216 -9.51 -12.97 24.43
CA ILE A 216 -8.37 -13.60 23.76
C ILE A 216 -7.38 -14.13 24.80
N GLN A 217 -7.09 -13.34 25.85
CA GLN A 217 -6.16 -13.74 26.89
C GLN A 217 -6.70 -14.91 27.73
N SER A 218 -8.02 -14.95 27.99
CA SER A 218 -8.70 -16.08 28.64
C SER A 218 -8.67 -17.34 27.77
N GLU A 219 -8.87 -17.23 26.46
CA GLU A 219 -8.76 -18.36 25.53
C GLU A 219 -7.33 -18.90 25.46
N VAL A 220 -6.34 -18.03 25.43
CA VAL A 220 -4.93 -18.39 25.48
C VAL A 220 -4.61 -19.06 26.82
N GLN A 221 -5.06 -18.50 27.94
CA GLN A 221 -4.87 -19.07 29.27
C GLN A 221 -5.53 -20.45 29.41
N SER A 222 -6.77 -20.61 28.91
CA SER A 222 -7.46 -21.89 28.90
C SER A 222 -6.73 -22.96 28.06
N THR A 223 -6.07 -22.53 26.99
CA THR A 223 -5.25 -23.39 26.15
C THR A 223 -3.95 -23.77 26.87
N ILE A 224 -3.35 -22.82 27.60
CA ILE A 224 -2.16 -23.09 28.45
C ILE A 224 -2.53 -24.05 29.58
N ASP A 225 -3.66 -23.81 30.27
CA ASP A 225 -4.13 -24.68 31.35
C ASP A 225 -4.46 -26.11 30.87
N LYS A 226 -5.03 -26.24 29.65
CA LYS A 226 -5.22 -27.55 29.02
C LYS A 226 -3.87 -28.22 28.73
N THR A 227 -2.93 -27.47 28.17
CA THR A 227 -1.59 -27.96 27.86
C THR A 227 -0.84 -28.34 29.14
N GLN A 228 -0.99 -27.56 30.21
CA GLN A 228 -0.39 -27.84 31.51
C GLN A 228 -1.02 -29.07 32.19
N ARG A 229 -2.33 -29.24 32.02
CA ARG A 229 -3.05 -30.45 32.51
C ARG A 229 -2.69 -31.70 31.70
N GLU A 230 -2.53 -31.56 30.36
CA GLU A 230 -1.98 -32.61 29.51
C GLU A 230 -0.52 -32.94 29.89
N TYR A 231 0.27 -31.92 30.23
CA TYR A 231 1.64 -32.09 30.69
C TYR A 231 1.68 -32.87 32.01
N ILE A 232 0.84 -32.52 33.00
CA ILE A 232 0.78 -33.23 34.29
C ILE A 232 0.31 -34.67 34.10
N LEU A 233 -0.70 -34.88 33.23
CA LEU A 233 -1.16 -36.21 32.89
C LEU A 233 -0.10 -37.04 32.15
N ARG A 234 0.68 -36.41 31.26
CA ARG A 234 1.80 -37.03 30.60
C ARG A 234 2.94 -37.36 31.59
N GLU A 235 3.20 -36.48 32.55
CA GLU A 235 4.22 -36.72 33.58
C GLU A 235 3.80 -37.84 34.50
N GLN A 236 2.51 -37.93 34.87
CA GLN A 236 1.96 -39.07 35.58
C GLN A 236 2.03 -40.37 34.76
N MET A 237 1.71 -40.27 33.46
CA MET A 237 1.86 -41.42 32.56
C MET A 237 3.33 -41.82 32.39
N LYS A 238 4.24 -40.85 32.33
CA LYS A 238 5.70 -41.07 32.27
C LYS A 238 6.25 -41.71 33.54
N THR A 239 5.75 -41.33 34.72
CA THR A 239 6.09 -41.96 35.99
C THR A 239 5.60 -43.40 36.05
N ILE A 240 4.41 -43.67 35.56
CA ILE A 240 3.86 -45.00 35.43
C ILE A 240 4.63 -45.86 34.39
N GLN A 241 4.99 -45.25 33.25
CA GLN A 241 5.81 -45.91 32.22
C GLN A 241 7.21 -46.22 32.73
N LYS A 242 7.82 -45.30 33.55
CA LYS A 242 9.11 -45.47 34.19
C LYS A 242 9.10 -46.62 35.23
N GLU A 243 7.97 -46.77 35.95
CA GLU A 243 7.71 -47.93 36.85
C GLU A 243 7.49 -49.23 36.11
N LEU A 244 7.00 -49.13 34.84
CA LEU A 244 6.80 -50.28 33.95
C LEU A 244 8.04 -50.63 33.10
N GLY A 245 9.16 -49.85 33.21
CA GLY A 245 10.42 -50.15 32.57
C GLY A 245 10.55 -49.76 31.09
N GLU A 246 9.66 -48.96 30.55
CA GLU A 246 9.79 -48.39 29.19
C GLU A 246 10.50 -47.08 29.26
N ASP A 247 11.75 -47.04 28.75
CA ASP A 247 12.63 -45.87 28.73
C ASP A 247 12.35 -45.01 27.51
N ASP A 248 11.30 -44.16 27.60
CA ASP A 248 10.76 -43.35 26.51
C ASP A 248 11.77 -42.32 25.98
N SER A 249 12.71 -41.87 26.79
CA SER A 249 13.73 -40.88 26.41
C SER A 249 14.78 -41.43 25.46
N SER A 250 15.11 -42.71 25.58
CA SER A 250 16.05 -43.35 24.66
C SER A 250 15.42 -43.64 23.31
N THR A 251 14.12 -43.94 23.30
CA THR A 251 13.35 -44.14 22.07
C THR A 251 13.22 -42.87 21.26
N GLU A 252 12.91 -41.75 21.90
CA GLU A 252 12.77 -40.43 21.25
C GLU A 252 14.11 -39.95 20.66
N LEU A 253 15.20 -40.10 21.36
CA LEU A 253 16.52 -39.74 20.85
C LEU A 253 16.96 -40.63 19.68
N ASN A 254 16.57 -41.90 19.70
CA ASN A 254 16.83 -42.84 18.60
C ASN A 254 15.96 -42.47 17.37
N GLU A 255 14.70 -42.13 17.56
CA GLU A 255 13.85 -41.62 16.47
C GLU A 255 14.44 -40.36 15.84
N LEU A 256 14.95 -39.40 16.63
CA LEU A 256 15.62 -38.22 16.11
C LEU A 256 16.88 -38.56 15.30
N ARG A 257 17.66 -39.53 15.76
CA ARG A 257 18.85 -40.01 15.02
C ARG A 257 18.42 -40.67 13.69
N GLU A 258 17.40 -41.51 13.71
CA GLU A 258 16.87 -42.14 12.50
C GLU A 258 16.31 -41.09 11.50
N LYS A 259 15.59 -40.06 11.98
CA LYS A 259 15.13 -38.96 11.17
C LYS A 259 16.29 -38.16 10.55
N ILE A 260 17.37 -37.93 11.31
CA ILE A 260 18.57 -37.27 10.79
C ILE A 260 19.25 -38.12 9.69
N GLU A 261 19.34 -39.45 9.91
CA GLU A 261 19.90 -40.38 8.90
C GLU A 261 19.03 -40.40 7.63
N ALA A 262 17.71 -40.42 7.78
CA ALA A 262 16.76 -40.47 6.66
C ALA A 262 16.66 -39.16 5.88
N ALA A 263 16.91 -38.02 6.52
CA ALA A 263 16.77 -36.69 5.90
C ALA A 263 17.70 -36.42 4.72
N GLY A 264 18.83 -37.13 4.64
CA GLY A 264 19.82 -37.02 3.55
C GLY A 264 20.59 -35.71 3.56
N MET A 265 20.88 -35.21 4.74
CA MET A 265 21.67 -34.00 4.96
C MET A 265 23.13 -34.22 4.47
N PRO A 266 23.84 -33.16 4.04
CA PRO A 266 25.27 -33.18 3.82
C PRO A 266 26.02 -33.54 5.10
N ASP A 267 27.19 -34.23 5.00
CA ASP A 267 27.94 -34.71 6.15
C ASP A 267 28.23 -33.65 7.21
N PRO A 268 28.65 -32.41 6.90
CA PRO A 268 28.89 -31.39 7.92
C PRO A 268 27.60 -30.96 8.68
N VAL A 269 26.44 -30.96 8.01
CA VAL A 269 25.17 -30.63 8.63
C VAL A 269 24.67 -31.74 9.50
N LYS A 270 24.81 -32.99 9.02
CA LYS A 270 24.48 -34.21 9.75
C LYS A 270 25.32 -34.34 11.03
N GLU A 271 26.64 -34.10 10.94
CA GLU A 271 27.55 -34.11 12.12
C GLU A 271 27.10 -33.06 13.17
N LYS A 272 26.73 -31.82 12.70
CA LYS A 272 26.22 -30.76 13.59
C LYS A 272 24.93 -31.20 14.25
N ALA A 273 23.98 -31.77 13.49
CA ALA A 273 22.69 -32.25 14.00
C ALA A 273 22.91 -33.36 15.07
N LEU A 274 23.75 -34.36 14.77
CA LEU A 274 24.06 -35.43 15.72
C LEU A 274 24.74 -34.91 16.98
N LYS A 275 25.61 -33.90 16.85
CA LYS A 275 26.25 -33.25 18.00
C LYS A 275 25.24 -32.54 18.91
N GLU A 276 24.25 -31.88 18.34
CA GLU A 276 23.15 -31.23 19.11
C GLU A 276 22.26 -32.30 19.77
N VAL A 277 21.97 -33.43 19.12
CA VAL A 277 21.28 -34.58 19.75
C VAL A 277 22.09 -35.17 20.90
N GLY A 278 23.44 -35.32 20.73
CA GLY A 278 24.32 -35.74 21.80
C GLY A 278 24.43 -34.72 22.96
N ARG A 279 24.17 -33.45 22.70
CA ARG A 279 24.03 -32.44 23.73
C ARG A 279 22.67 -32.54 24.45
N LEU A 280 21.60 -32.81 23.71
CA LEU A 280 20.24 -33.02 24.22
C LEU A 280 20.22 -34.20 25.22
N GLU A 281 20.98 -35.27 24.97
CA GLU A 281 21.12 -36.44 25.81
C GLU A 281 21.74 -36.12 27.20
N LYS A 282 22.57 -35.06 27.27
CA LYS A 282 23.28 -34.65 28.49
C LYS A 282 22.57 -33.60 29.33
N ILE A 283 21.54 -32.94 28.77
CA ILE A 283 20.81 -31.85 29.41
C ILE A 283 19.56 -32.41 30.10
N PRO A 284 19.25 -32.01 31.35
CA PRO A 284 17.99 -32.39 32.00
C PRO A 284 16.78 -31.98 31.17
N GLN A 285 15.82 -32.88 31.01
CA GLN A 285 14.61 -32.67 30.22
C GLN A 285 13.77 -31.41 30.61
N ALA A 286 13.86 -31.01 31.90
CA ALA A 286 13.16 -29.83 32.40
C ALA A 286 13.88 -28.49 32.05
N SER A 287 15.08 -28.55 31.41
CA SER A 287 15.77 -27.34 31.01
C SER A 287 15.11 -26.66 29.83
N PRO A 288 14.91 -25.33 29.84
CA PRO A 288 14.42 -24.56 28.68
C PRO A 288 15.27 -24.77 27.42
N GLU A 289 16.56 -25.07 27.58
CA GLU A 289 17.50 -25.31 26.48
C GLU A 289 17.14 -26.56 25.66
N THR A 290 16.49 -27.56 26.29
CA THR A 290 16.02 -28.79 25.65
C THR A 290 15.03 -28.46 24.51
N GLY A 291 14.06 -27.57 24.76
CA GLY A 291 13.10 -27.12 23.75
C GLY A 291 13.76 -26.40 22.58
N VAL A 292 14.77 -25.57 22.84
CA VAL A 292 15.49 -24.83 21.81
C VAL A 292 16.28 -25.76 20.90
N ILE A 293 17.02 -26.74 21.50
CA ILE A 293 17.81 -27.72 20.73
C ILE A 293 16.88 -28.61 19.92
N ARG A 294 15.78 -29.07 20.50
CA ARG A 294 14.78 -29.90 19.81
C ARG A 294 14.21 -29.17 18.60
N THR A 295 13.72 -27.96 18.79
CA THR A 295 13.19 -27.12 17.69
C THR A 295 14.25 -26.92 16.60
N TYR A 296 15.50 -26.74 16.97
CA TYR A 296 16.59 -26.60 16.01
C TYR A 296 16.82 -27.89 15.19
N VAL A 297 16.86 -29.06 15.84
CA VAL A 297 17.00 -30.34 15.14
C VAL A 297 15.79 -30.63 14.28
N ASP A 298 14.56 -30.32 14.75
CA ASP A 298 13.33 -30.46 13.97
C ASP A 298 13.36 -29.61 12.71
N TRP A 299 13.91 -28.40 12.77
CA TRP A 299 14.13 -27.56 11.59
C TRP A 299 15.09 -28.20 10.61
N LEU A 300 16.25 -28.69 11.07
CA LEU A 300 17.21 -29.35 10.21
C LEU A 300 16.64 -30.59 9.53
N VAL A 301 15.88 -31.41 10.25
CA VAL A 301 15.26 -32.64 9.73
C VAL A 301 14.15 -32.32 8.73
N SER A 302 13.41 -31.24 8.96
CA SER A 302 12.23 -30.89 8.14
C SER A 302 12.59 -30.16 6.86
N LEU A 303 13.80 -29.66 6.71
CA LEU A 303 14.27 -29.06 5.47
C LEU A 303 14.54 -30.13 4.41
N PRO A 304 14.21 -29.85 3.13
CA PRO A 304 14.56 -30.75 2.05
C PRO A 304 16.05 -30.68 1.72
N TRP A 305 16.75 -31.80 1.78
CA TRP A 305 18.18 -31.93 1.47
C TRP A 305 18.47 -32.76 0.24
N LYS A 306 17.51 -33.60 -0.19
CA LYS A 306 17.67 -34.50 -1.34
C LYS A 306 17.22 -33.84 -2.63
N ALA A 307 17.84 -34.23 -3.75
CA ALA A 307 17.49 -33.73 -5.07
C ALA A 307 16.03 -33.97 -5.39
N GLY A 308 15.40 -32.96 -6.03
CA GLY A 308 14.02 -33.00 -6.46
C GLY A 308 13.80 -33.71 -7.80
N ALA A 309 12.77 -33.28 -8.55
CA ALA A 309 12.33 -33.93 -9.79
C ALA A 309 13.34 -33.88 -10.96
N GLY A 310 14.41 -33.10 -10.84
CA GLY A 310 15.41 -32.93 -11.92
C GLY A 310 15.02 -31.90 -12.97
N ASP A 311 15.85 -31.77 -14.02
CA ASP A 311 15.72 -30.77 -15.10
C ASP A 311 15.26 -31.40 -16.42
N ASP A 312 14.35 -32.39 -16.38
CA ASP A 312 13.83 -33.04 -17.60
C ASP A 312 12.36 -32.66 -17.85
N TRP A 313 12.17 -31.54 -18.55
CA TRP A 313 10.86 -31.06 -18.98
C TRP A 313 10.80 -30.98 -20.50
N ASP A 314 9.60 -31.15 -21.08
CA ASP A 314 9.32 -30.98 -22.49
C ASP A 314 9.01 -29.52 -22.83
N ILE A 315 9.80 -28.91 -23.72
CA ILE A 315 9.65 -27.49 -24.12
C ILE A 315 8.35 -27.26 -24.89
N GLU A 316 7.91 -28.24 -25.72
CA GLU A 316 6.65 -28.12 -26.45
C GLU A 316 5.45 -28.21 -25.50
N ALA A 317 5.50 -29.11 -24.52
CA ALA A 317 4.50 -29.20 -23.47
C ALA A 317 4.46 -27.93 -22.63
N ALA A 318 5.63 -27.34 -22.29
CA ALA A 318 5.73 -26.07 -21.59
C ALA A 318 5.06 -24.92 -22.39
N GLY A 319 5.29 -24.88 -23.71
CA GLY A 319 4.62 -23.91 -24.59
C GLY A 319 3.10 -24.03 -24.53
N ARG A 320 2.58 -25.27 -24.65
CA ARG A 320 1.14 -25.52 -24.54
C ARG A 320 0.55 -25.08 -23.16
N ILE A 321 1.25 -25.33 -22.07
CA ILE A 321 0.83 -24.91 -20.73
C ILE A 321 0.78 -23.40 -20.63
N LEU A 322 1.78 -22.70 -21.17
CA LEU A 322 1.80 -21.23 -21.17
C LEU A 322 0.67 -20.65 -22.04
N ASP A 323 0.34 -21.30 -23.16
CA ASP A 323 -0.77 -20.88 -24.03
C ASP A 323 -2.14 -21.14 -23.42
N GLU A 324 -2.28 -22.25 -22.70
CA GLU A 324 -3.48 -22.59 -21.96
C GLU A 324 -3.76 -21.63 -20.80
N ASP A 325 -2.72 -21.24 -20.04
CA ASP A 325 -2.87 -20.41 -18.84
C ASP A 325 -2.91 -18.90 -19.13
N HIS A 326 -2.37 -18.44 -20.27
CA HIS A 326 -2.20 -17.02 -20.58
C HIS A 326 -2.60 -16.69 -22.01
N TYR A 327 -3.50 -15.73 -22.16
CA TYR A 327 -3.84 -15.20 -23.47
C TYR A 327 -2.80 -14.15 -23.93
N GLY A 328 -2.44 -14.17 -25.18
CA GLY A 328 -1.47 -13.23 -25.75
C GLY A 328 -0.06 -13.44 -25.20
N LEU A 329 0.68 -12.34 -24.98
CA LEU A 329 2.04 -12.31 -24.40
C LEU A 329 3.08 -13.13 -25.19
N GLY A 330 2.96 -13.28 -26.53
CA GLY A 330 3.82 -14.15 -27.34
C GLY A 330 5.32 -13.95 -27.07
N LYS A 331 5.83 -12.71 -27.17
CA LYS A 331 7.25 -12.41 -26.91
C LYS A 331 7.72 -12.80 -25.48
N VAL A 332 6.83 -12.68 -24.50
CA VAL A 332 7.13 -13.05 -23.11
C VAL A 332 7.22 -14.57 -22.98
N LYS A 333 6.27 -15.30 -23.60
CA LYS A 333 6.27 -16.76 -23.63
C LYS A 333 7.49 -17.31 -24.35
N ASP A 334 7.84 -16.76 -25.52
CA ASP A 334 9.04 -17.15 -26.27
C ASP A 334 10.29 -16.98 -25.41
N ARG A 335 10.41 -15.86 -24.70
CA ARG A 335 11.56 -15.61 -23.82
C ARG A 335 11.63 -16.57 -22.63
N ILE A 336 10.48 -16.93 -22.05
CA ILE A 336 10.38 -17.95 -21.00
C ILE A 336 10.81 -19.32 -21.55
N LEU A 337 10.36 -19.70 -22.74
CA LEU A 337 10.74 -20.96 -23.37
C LEU A 337 12.23 -21.01 -23.73
N GLU A 338 12.81 -19.90 -24.22
CA GLU A 338 14.26 -19.77 -24.40
C GLU A 338 15.03 -20.00 -23.12
N TYR A 339 14.61 -19.34 -22.02
CA TYR A 339 15.22 -19.54 -20.71
C TYR A 339 15.15 -21.00 -20.25
N MET A 340 13.97 -21.63 -20.38
CA MET A 340 13.78 -23.03 -20.03
C MET A 340 14.64 -23.96 -20.89
N ALA A 341 14.78 -23.66 -22.17
CA ALA A 341 15.61 -24.44 -23.11
C ALA A 341 17.10 -24.34 -22.74
N VAL A 342 17.60 -23.12 -22.46
CA VAL A 342 19.00 -22.91 -22.03
C VAL A 342 19.28 -23.68 -20.75
N ARG A 343 18.39 -23.61 -19.77
CA ARG A 343 18.55 -24.32 -18.50
C ARG A 343 18.54 -25.85 -18.64
N LYS A 344 17.72 -26.38 -19.56
CA LYS A 344 17.69 -27.81 -19.89
C LYS A 344 19.01 -28.29 -20.50
N LEU A 345 19.58 -27.48 -21.41
CA LEU A 345 20.81 -27.87 -22.16
C LEU A 345 22.08 -27.69 -21.31
N ALA A 346 22.14 -26.68 -20.48
CA ALA A 346 23.31 -26.29 -19.73
C ALA A 346 23.07 -26.44 -18.22
N LYS A 347 23.11 -27.68 -17.73
CA LYS A 347 22.81 -28.05 -16.32
C LYS A 347 23.68 -27.35 -15.29
N ASP A 348 24.89 -26.92 -15.64
CA ASP A 348 25.84 -26.23 -14.75
C ASP A 348 25.90 -24.71 -15.01
N LEU A 349 25.09 -24.18 -15.90
CA LEU A 349 25.11 -22.76 -16.21
C LEU A 349 24.42 -21.95 -15.11
N ARG A 350 25.09 -20.92 -14.66
CA ARG A 350 24.51 -19.90 -13.77
C ARG A 350 23.53 -19.04 -14.57
N ALA A 351 22.29 -19.51 -14.64
CA ALA A 351 21.25 -18.79 -15.39
C ALA A 351 20.90 -17.47 -14.69
N PRO A 352 20.67 -16.40 -15.44
CA PRO A 352 20.18 -15.15 -14.88
C PRO A 352 18.82 -15.34 -14.19
N ILE A 353 18.50 -14.47 -13.25
CA ILE A 353 17.23 -14.49 -12.53
C ILE A 353 16.17 -13.86 -13.42
N LEU A 354 15.05 -14.53 -13.64
CA LEU A 354 13.93 -13.93 -14.37
C LEU A 354 13.26 -12.85 -13.51
N CYS A 355 13.15 -11.64 -14.05
CA CYS A 355 12.43 -10.54 -13.41
C CYS A 355 11.28 -10.06 -14.27
N PHE A 356 10.04 -10.27 -13.80
CA PHE A 356 8.84 -9.78 -14.47
C PHE A 356 8.51 -8.37 -14.02
N VAL A 357 8.67 -7.40 -14.90
CA VAL A 357 8.38 -5.98 -14.63
C VAL A 357 7.12 -5.55 -15.39
N GLY A 358 6.21 -4.88 -14.70
CA GLY A 358 5.00 -4.35 -15.34
C GLY A 358 3.91 -3.97 -14.34
N PRO A 359 2.82 -3.36 -14.79
CA PRO A 359 1.76 -2.88 -13.93
C PRO A 359 1.08 -4.01 -13.15
N PRO A 360 0.36 -3.69 -12.07
CA PRO A 360 -0.39 -4.70 -11.32
C PRO A 360 -1.50 -5.33 -12.16
N GLY A 361 -1.73 -6.62 -11.97
CA GLY A 361 -2.81 -7.34 -12.64
C GLY A 361 -2.51 -7.83 -14.08
N VAL A 362 -1.25 -7.75 -14.54
CA VAL A 362 -0.85 -8.26 -15.87
C VAL A 362 -0.44 -9.74 -15.86
N GLY A 363 -0.59 -10.43 -14.73
CA GLY A 363 -0.33 -11.86 -14.66
C GLY A 363 1.08 -12.26 -14.23
N LYS A 364 1.91 -11.36 -13.64
CA LYS A 364 3.27 -11.68 -13.18
C LYS A 364 3.33 -12.93 -12.31
N THR A 365 2.48 -13.01 -11.30
CA THR A 365 2.46 -14.15 -10.36
C THR A 365 1.88 -15.41 -10.98
N SER A 366 0.94 -15.29 -11.90
CA SER A 366 0.39 -16.46 -12.61
C SER A 366 1.40 -17.07 -13.58
N LEU A 367 2.20 -16.24 -14.26
CA LEU A 367 3.30 -16.72 -15.12
C LEU A 367 4.30 -17.58 -14.35
N GLY A 368 4.72 -17.13 -13.14
CA GLY A 368 5.61 -17.92 -12.30
C GLY A 368 5.02 -19.28 -11.88
N ARG A 369 3.70 -19.34 -11.64
CA ARG A 369 3.00 -20.60 -11.36
C ARG A 369 2.94 -21.49 -12.58
N SER A 370 2.70 -20.94 -13.76
CA SER A 370 2.66 -21.69 -15.01
C SER A 370 4.03 -22.23 -15.38
N ILE A 371 5.10 -21.49 -15.14
CA ILE A 371 6.48 -21.96 -15.29
C ILE A 371 6.74 -23.16 -14.36
N ALA A 372 6.33 -23.06 -13.09
CA ALA A 372 6.48 -24.16 -12.15
C ALA A 372 5.70 -25.42 -12.60
N ARG A 373 4.46 -25.23 -13.09
CA ARG A 373 3.63 -26.32 -13.68
C ARG A 373 4.31 -26.93 -14.89
N ALA A 374 4.87 -26.11 -15.77
CA ALA A 374 5.54 -26.54 -16.99
C ALA A 374 6.84 -27.32 -16.71
N MET A 375 7.53 -26.98 -15.63
CA MET A 375 8.74 -27.69 -15.19
C MET A 375 8.45 -28.88 -14.27
N GLY A 376 7.18 -29.12 -13.89
CA GLY A 376 6.82 -30.17 -12.93
C GLY A 376 7.34 -29.89 -11.50
N ARG A 377 7.68 -28.64 -11.17
CA ARG A 377 8.27 -28.23 -9.91
C ARG A 377 7.23 -27.61 -8.96
N LYS A 378 7.49 -27.67 -7.67
CA LYS A 378 6.66 -26.99 -6.66
C LYS A 378 6.81 -25.47 -6.80
N PHE A 379 5.73 -24.74 -6.59
CA PHE A 379 5.69 -23.29 -6.62
C PHE A 379 5.60 -22.72 -5.20
N VAL A 380 6.50 -21.80 -4.90
CA VAL A 380 6.53 -21.07 -3.62
C VAL A 380 6.56 -19.58 -3.91
N ARG A 381 5.83 -18.79 -3.13
CA ARG A 381 5.78 -17.34 -3.27
C ARG A 381 6.07 -16.66 -1.93
N MET A 382 6.97 -15.68 -1.96
CA MET A 382 7.27 -14.80 -0.85
C MET A 382 7.13 -13.34 -1.31
N SER A 383 6.32 -12.54 -0.60
CA SER A 383 6.28 -11.09 -0.83
C SER A 383 7.42 -10.42 -0.09
N LEU A 384 8.13 -9.55 -0.80
CA LEU A 384 9.20 -8.70 -0.27
C LEU A 384 8.68 -7.30 0.10
N GLY A 385 7.46 -6.95 -0.32
CA GLY A 385 6.87 -5.66 -0.01
C GLY A 385 6.67 -5.46 1.49
N GLY A 386 7.34 -4.44 2.03
CA GLY A 386 7.29 -4.11 3.46
C GLY A 386 8.38 -4.76 4.32
N ILE A 387 9.25 -5.59 3.74
CA ILE A 387 10.43 -6.12 4.46
C ILE A 387 11.43 -4.98 4.64
N ARG A 388 11.84 -4.76 5.89
CA ARG A 388 12.81 -3.73 6.30
C ARG A 388 13.97 -4.31 7.11
N ASP A 389 13.79 -5.49 7.69
CA ASP A 389 14.77 -6.16 8.53
C ASP A 389 15.41 -7.35 7.77
N GLU A 390 16.74 -7.38 7.73
CA GLU A 390 17.51 -8.49 7.19
C GLU A 390 17.16 -9.84 7.86
N ALA A 391 16.78 -9.81 9.13
CA ALA A 391 16.40 -10.98 9.89
C ALA A 391 15.14 -11.69 9.37
N GLU A 392 14.28 -10.99 8.63
CA GLU A 392 13.17 -11.67 7.94
C GLU A 392 13.66 -12.61 6.84
N ILE A 393 14.81 -12.33 6.21
CA ILE A 393 15.39 -13.13 5.13
C ILE A 393 16.30 -14.21 5.71
N ARG A 394 17.23 -13.82 6.61
CA ARG A 394 18.28 -14.68 7.19
C ARG A 394 17.97 -15.28 8.56
N GLY A 395 16.81 -14.94 9.15
CA GLY A 395 16.43 -15.39 10.48
C GLY A 395 17.15 -14.69 11.63
N HIS A 396 16.68 -14.94 12.83
CA HIS A 396 17.28 -14.43 14.06
C HIS A 396 18.21 -15.48 14.68
N ARG A 397 19.25 -15.04 15.38
CA ARG A 397 20.12 -15.96 16.11
C ARG A 397 19.32 -16.75 17.13
N ARG A 398 19.51 -18.06 17.20
CA ARG A 398 18.76 -19.00 18.06
C ARG A 398 18.81 -18.70 19.56
N THR A 399 19.71 -17.81 20.00
CA THR A 399 19.84 -17.38 21.40
C THR A 399 18.72 -16.44 21.86
N TYR A 400 17.95 -15.87 20.92
CA TYR A 400 16.81 -15.01 21.25
C TYR A 400 15.55 -15.84 21.49
N VAL A 401 14.74 -15.44 22.48
CA VAL A 401 13.46 -16.10 22.76
C VAL A 401 12.51 -15.86 21.57
N GLY A 402 11.96 -16.93 21.02
CA GLY A 402 11.07 -16.83 19.85
C GLY A 402 11.79 -16.74 18.50
N ALA A 403 13.11 -16.93 18.44
CA ALA A 403 13.85 -16.95 17.19
C ALA A 403 13.35 -18.05 16.25
N LEU A 404 13.27 -17.69 14.96
CA LEU A 404 12.91 -18.58 13.85
C LEU A 404 13.91 -18.43 12.71
N PRO A 405 14.07 -19.45 11.85
CA PRO A 405 14.78 -19.32 10.58
C PRO A 405 14.17 -18.24 9.70
N GLY A 406 14.95 -17.71 8.78
CA GLY A 406 14.50 -16.74 7.78
C GLY A 406 13.38 -17.28 6.89
N ARG A 407 12.58 -16.39 6.34
CA ARG A 407 11.42 -16.73 5.48
C ARG A 407 11.83 -17.54 4.24
N ILE A 408 13.06 -17.42 3.76
CA ILE A 408 13.58 -18.25 2.66
C ILE A 408 13.53 -19.73 3.08
N LEU A 409 14.13 -20.09 4.19
CA LEU A 409 14.15 -21.49 4.65
C LEU A 409 12.79 -21.99 5.11
N GLN A 410 11.96 -21.13 5.71
CA GLN A 410 10.58 -21.47 6.04
C GLN A 410 9.78 -21.89 4.79
N ASN A 411 9.96 -21.15 3.70
CA ASN A 411 9.31 -21.45 2.43
C ASN A 411 9.91 -22.70 1.75
N MET A 412 11.22 -22.93 1.85
CA MET A 412 11.85 -24.18 1.39
C MET A 412 11.29 -25.41 2.12
N LYS A 413 11.10 -25.31 3.44
CA LYS A 413 10.40 -26.35 4.23
C LYS A 413 8.99 -26.59 3.72
N THR A 414 8.22 -25.52 3.45
CA THR A 414 6.85 -25.61 2.94
C THR A 414 6.82 -26.25 1.55
N ALA A 415 7.80 -25.95 0.70
CA ALA A 415 7.94 -26.57 -0.62
C ALA A 415 8.20 -28.08 -0.52
N GLY A 416 8.95 -28.53 0.49
CA GLY A 416 9.32 -29.93 0.68
C GLY A 416 10.25 -30.48 -0.41
N THR A 417 10.86 -29.60 -1.23
CA THR A 417 11.82 -29.94 -2.29
C THR A 417 12.93 -28.90 -2.35
N ILE A 418 14.13 -29.34 -2.75
CA ILE A 418 15.31 -28.46 -2.88
C ILE A 418 15.26 -27.61 -4.15
N ASP A 419 14.43 -27.97 -5.13
CA ASP A 419 14.37 -27.38 -6.45
C ASP A 419 13.03 -26.69 -6.81
N PRO A 420 12.38 -25.96 -5.88
CA PRO A 420 11.13 -25.28 -6.20
C PRO A 420 11.37 -24.13 -7.18
N VAL A 421 10.30 -23.69 -7.83
CA VAL A 421 10.24 -22.35 -8.42
C VAL A 421 9.85 -21.38 -7.30
N PHE A 422 10.81 -20.56 -6.91
CA PHE A 422 10.68 -19.63 -5.79
C PHE A 422 10.44 -18.20 -6.31
N MET A 423 9.25 -17.70 -6.15
CA MET A 423 8.89 -16.36 -6.57
C MET A 423 9.04 -15.35 -5.45
N LEU A 424 9.88 -14.36 -5.68
CA LEU A 424 10.07 -13.18 -4.83
C LEU A 424 9.28 -12.01 -5.43
N ASP A 425 8.16 -11.69 -4.80
CA ASP A 425 7.20 -10.71 -5.32
C ASP A 425 7.47 -9.31 -4.74
N GLU A 426 7.33 -8.28 -5.58
CA GLU A 426 7.51 -6.86 -5.21
C GLU A 426 8.93 -6.51 -4.74
N ILE A 427 9.97 -6.92 -5.51
CA ILE A 427 11.37 -6.62 -5.17
C ILE A 427 11.69 -5.12 -5.24
N ASP A 428 10.92 -4.35 -5.99
CA ASP A 428 10.97 -2.90 -6.11
C ASP A 428 10.53 -2.15 -4.85
N LYS A 429 9.93 -2.85 -3.88
CA LYS A 429 9.44 -2.29 -2.61
C LYS A 429 10.31 -2.67 -1.40
N VAL A 430 11.46 -3.26 -1.62
CA VAL A 430 12.42 -3.54 -0.56
C VAL A 430 13.04 -2.23 -0.11
N GLY A 431 12.83 -1.87 1.16
CA GLY A 431 13.37 -0.65 1.77
C GLY A 431 14.66 -0.94 2.55
N ALA A 432 15.54 0.05 2.62
CA ALA A 432 16.64 0.05 3.59
C ALA A 432 16.23 0.86 4.83
N ASP A 433 16.44 0.32 6.02
CA ASP A 433 16.18 1.00 7.28
C ASP A 433 17.42 0.86 8.21
N PHE A 434 17.47 1.61 9.29
CA PHE A 434 18.55 1.56 10.31
C PHE A 434 18.77 0.18 10.94
N ARG A 435 17.90 -0.80 10.71
CA ARG A 435 17.92 -2.15 11.32
C ARG A 435 18.56 -3.23 10.47
N GLY A 436 19.10 -2.92 9.31
CA GLY A 436 19.74 -3.89 8.43
C GLY A 436 19.59 -3.55 6.96
N ASP A 437 20.28 -4.33 6.10
CA ASP A 437 20.18 -4.21 4.65
C ASP A 437 19.58 -5.49 4.04
N PRO A 438 18.25 -5.56 3.90
CA PRO A 438 17.60 -6.71 3.27
C PRO A 438 18.09 -6.96 1.84
N SER A 439 18.57 -5.91 1.16
CA SER A 439 19.07 -6.02 -0.21
C SER A 439 20.36 -6.83 -0.28
N SER A 440 21.27 -6.66 0.69
CA SER A 440 22.48 -7.48 0.81
C SER A 440 22.16 -8.94 1.09
N ALA A 441 21.17 -9.22 1.95
CA ALA A 441 20.71 -10.58 2.18
C ALA A 441 20.11 -11.23 0.92
N LEU A 442 19.34 -10.45 0.14
CA LEU A 442 18.78 -10.91 -1.13
C LEU A 442 19.88 -11.17 -2.18
N LEU A 443 20.96 -10.39 -2.18
CA LEU A 443 22.08 -10.65 -3.08
C LEU A 443 22.69 -12.04 -2.80
N GLU A 444 22.87 -12.42 -1.54
CA GLU A 444 23.37 -13.76 -1.20
C GLU A 444 22.42 -14.89 -1.64
N VAL A 445 21.12 -14.68 -1.49
CA VAL A 445 20.10 -15.65 -1.93
C VAL A 445 20.06 -15.78 -3.45
N LEU A 446 20.18 -14.68 -4.15
CA LEU A 446 19.95 -14.58 -5.58
C LEU A 446 21.23 -14.75 -6.41
N ASP A 447 22.39 -14.50 -5.84
CA ASP A 447 23.67 -14.64 -6.55
C ASP A 447 24.05 -16.10 -6.72
N PRO A 448 24.09 -16.63 -7.96
CA PRO A 448 24.49 -18.01 -8.22
C PRO A 448 25.92 -18.34 -7.76
N GLU A 449 26.73 -17.30 -7.46
CA GLU A 449 28.09 -17.49 -6.94
C GLU A 449 28.13 -17.69 -5.42
N GLN A 450 27.05 -17.37 -4.72
CA GLN A 450 26.99 -17.40 -3.26
C GLN A 450 25.88 -18.31 -2.73
N ASN A 451 24.78 -18.49 -3.48
CA ASN A 451 23.57 -19.15 -3.01
C ASN A 451 23.72 -20.67 -2.74
N PHE A 452 24.77 -21.30 -3.24
CA PHE A 452 25.06 -22.71 -2.92
C PHE A 452 25.45 -22.92 -1.43
N ALA A 453 25.80 -21.86 -0.73
CA ALA A 453 26.21 -21.89 0.67
C ALA A 453 25.48 -20.81 1.49
N PHE A 454 24.20 -20.60 1.20
CA PHE A 454 23.38 -19.62 1.93
C PHE A 454 23.39 -19.91 3.43
N SER A 455 23.69 -18.90 4.24
CA SER A 455 23.82 -19.03 5.69
C SER A 455 22.70 -18.29 6.42
N ASP A 456 21.78 -19.06 7.00
CA ASP A 456 20.74 -18.55 7.89
C ASP A 456 21.30 -18.40 9.32
N HIS A 457 20.98 -17.29 9.98
CA HIS A 457 21.48 -16.99 11.33
C HIS A 457 20.93 -17.90 12.43
N TYR A 458 19.76 -18.53 12.20
CA TYR A 458 19.18 -19.50 13.13
C TYR A 458 19.85 -20.86 13.00
N LEU A 459 20.00 -21.34 11.76
CA LEU A 459 20.55 -22.67 11.50
C LEU A 459 22.08 -22.70 11.58
N GLU A 460 22.75 -21.61 11.16
CA GLU A 460 24.23 -21.51 11.14
C GLU A 460 24.90 -22.70 10.43
N VAL A 461 24.23 -23.22 9.41
CA VAL A 461 24.76 -24.23 8.48
C VAL A 461 24.52 -23.77 7.06
N PRO A 462 25.44 -24.08 6.12
CA PRO A 462 25.21 -23.74 4.73
C PRO A 462 24.05 -24.57 4.17
N TYR A 463 23.14 -23.87 3.44
CA TYR A 463 22.02 -24.48 2.72
C TYR A 463 22.13 -24.17 1.24
N ASP A 464 22.06 -25.19 0.39
CA ASP A 464 22.21 -25.04 -1.05
C ASP A 464 20.88 -24.57 -1.69
N LEU A 465 20.83 -23.32 -2.12
CA LEU A 465 19.73 -22.73 -2.86
C LEU A 465 19.94 -22.75 -4.38
N SER A 466 21.08 -23.25 -4.88
CA SER A 466 21.45 -23.23 -6.31
C SER A 466 20.51 -24.06 -7.21
N LYS A 467 19.79 -25.01 -6.63
CA LYS A 467 18.83 -25.86 -7.34
C LYS A 467 17.45 -25.22 -7.47
N ALA A 468 17.14 -24.24 -6.62
CA ALA A 468 15.90 -23.46 -6.72
C ALA A 468 15.95 -22.53 -7.95
N ILE A 469 14.79 -22.31 -8.55
CA ILE A 469 14.63 -21.34 -9.65
C ILE A 469 14.01 -20.09 -9.07
N PHE A 470 14.80 -19.03 -8.98
CA PHE A 470 14.29 -17.75 -8.50
C PHE A 470 13.68 -16.95 -9.63
N ILE A 471 12.45 -16.47 -9.39
CA ILE A 471 11.74 -15.55 -10.25
C ILE A 471 11.38 -14.34 -9.39
N THR A 472 11.65 -13.14 -9.88
CA THR A 472 11.32 -11.90 -9.17
C THR A 472 10.22 -11.14 -9.91
N THR A 473 9.47 -10.31 -9.20
CA THR A 473 8.52 -9.38 -9.81
C THR A 473 8.75 -7.97 -9.31
N ALA A 474 8.51 -7.01 -10.18
CA ALA A 474 8.53 -5.58 -9.87
C ALA A 474 7.40 -4.85 -10.60
N ASN A 475 6.99 -3.71 -10.10
CA ASN A 475 6.11 -2.83 -10.85
C ASN A 475 6.93 -1.81 -11.65
N ILE A 476 8.02 -1.30 -11.07
CA ILE A 476 8.92 -0.32 -11.67
C ILE A 476 10.36 -0.87 -11.63
N GLU A 477 11.04 -0.78 -12.77
CA GLU A 477 12.42 -1.25 -12.91
C GLU A 477 13.43 -0.37 -12.19
N ASP A 478 13.25 0.95 -12.26
CA ASP A 478 14.22 1.95 -11.78
C ASP A 478 14.40 1.95 -10.26
N THR A 479 13.44 1.40 -9.52
CA THR A 479 13.49 1.28 -8.06
C THR A 479 14.26 0.03 -7.58
N ILE A 480 14.56 -0.90 -8.48
CA ILE A 480 15.41 -2.06 -8.19
C ILE A 480 16.86 -1.59 -8.04
N ILE A 481 17.50 -1.96 -6.93
CA ILE A 481 18.91 -1.61 -6.71
C ILE A 481 19.81 -2.19 -7.81
N SER A 482 20.79 -1.39 -8.27
CA SER A 482 21.66 -1.75 -9.40
C SER A 482 22.32 -3.11 -9.28
N PRO A 483 22.91 -3.52 -8.14
CA PRO A 483 23.56 -4.83 -8.02
C PRO A 483 22.63 -6.03 -8.22
N LEU A 484 21.35 -5.91 -7.86
CA LEU A 484 20.35 -6.94 -8.12
C LEU A 484 19.92 -6.91 -9.59
N ARG A 485 19.70 -5.71 -10.14
CA ARG A 485 19.26 -5.53 -11.53
C ARG A 485 20.25 -6.10 -12.52
N ASP A 486 21.56 -5.93 -12.28
CA ASP A 486 22.63 -6.43 -13.16
C ASP A 486 22.67 -7.96 -13.25
N ARG A 487 22.04 -8.69 -12.32
CA ARG A 487 21.94 -10.15 -12.27
C ARG A 487 20.61 -10.68 -12.82
N MET A 488 19.72 -9.77 -13.21
CA MET A 488 18.35 -10.10 -13.62
C MET A 488 18.19 -10.02 -15.14
N GLU A 489 17.48 -10.96 -15.68
CA GLU A 489 16.92 -10.88 -17.01
C GLU A 489 15.53 -10.26 -16.93
N ILE A 490 15.42 -8.99 -17.35
CA ILE A 490 14.19 -8.22 -17.24
C ILE A 490 13.26 -8.52 -18.39
N ILE A 491 12.08 -9.07 -18.07
CA ILE A 491 11.00 -9.33 -18.99
C ILE A 491 9.86 -8.35 -18.69
N ARG A 492 9.65 -7.38 -19.60
CA ARG A 492 8.59 -6.38 -19.41
C ARG A 492 7.24 -6.92 -19.89
N LEU A 493 6.27 -6.92 -18.98
CA LEU A 493 4.89 -7.27 -19.25
C LEU A 493 4.11 -5.96 -19.49
N PRO A 494 3.62 -5.75 -20.71
CA PRO A 494 2.79 -4.59 -21.00
C PRO A 494 1.39 -4.74 -20.41
N GLY A 495 0.64 -3.64 -20.39
CA GLY A 495 -0.78 -3.68 -20.14
C GLY A 495 -1.54 -4.36 -21.29
N TYR A 496 -2.78 -4.75 -21.01
CA TYR A 496 -3.68 -5.39 -21.95
C TYR A 496 -4.52 -4.37 -22.73
N THR A 497 -4.82 -4.70 -23.99
CA THR A 497 -5.86 -4.02 -24.78
C THR A 497 -7.25 -4.37 -24.24
N GLU A 498 -8.28 -3.67 -24.70
CA GLU A 498 -9.67 -3.97 -24.32
C GLU A 498 -10.05 -5.40 -24.75
N ASP A 499 -9.73 -5.78 -25.99
CA ASP A 499 -10.06 -7.10 -26.51
C ASP A 499 -9.28 -8.23 -25.81
N GLU A 500 -8.00 -8.02 -25.47
CA GLU A 500 -7.25 -8.94 -24.62
C GLU A 500 -7.90 -9.08 -23.23
N LYS A 501 -8.37 -7.99 -22.62
CA LYS A 501 -9.09 -8.04 -21.34
C LYS A 501 -10.39 -8.81 -21.41
N LEU A 502 -11.12 -8.69 -22.53
CA LEU A 502 -12.33 -9.46 -22.76
C LEU A 502 -12.06 -10.94 -22.88
N HIS A 503 -11.04 -11.33 -23.67
CA HIS A 503 -10.65 -12.72 -23.78
C HIS A 503 -10.17 -13.29 -22.43
N ILE A 504 -9.41 -12.53 -21.65
CA ILE A 504 -8.98 -12.93 -20.30
C ILE A 504 -10.18 -13.04 -19.37
N ALA A 505 -11.13 -12.10 -19.45
CA ALA A 505 -12.33 -12.14 -18.63
C ALA A 505 -13.16 -13.38 -18.91
N THR A 506 -13.42 -13.67 -20.19
CA THR A 506 -14.27 -14.79 -20.61
C THR A 506 -13.59 -16.15 -20.40
N GLY A 507 -12.30 -16.25 -20.77
CA GLY A 507 -11.56 -17.53 -20.73
C GLY A 507 -11.07 -17.92 -19.34
N TYR A 508 -10.74 -16.95 -18.48
CA TYR A 508 -10.05 -17.24 -17.22
C TYR A 508 -10.76 -16.66 -15.98
N LEU A 509 -11.16 -15.37 -16.00
CA LEU A 509 -11.70 -14.74 -14.82
C LEU A 509 -13.11 -15.24 -14.50
N MET A 510 -13.99 -15.29 -15.51
CA MET A 510 -15.37 -15.74 -15.34
C MET A 510 -15.45 -17.19 -14.82
N PRO A 511 -14.81 -18.20 -15.44
CA PRO A 511 -14.86 -19.57 -14.94
C PRO A 511 -14.35 -19.68 -13.50
N ARG A 512 -13.26 -18.99 -13.19
CA ARG A 512 -12.69 -18.96 -11.84
C ARG A 512 -13.64 -18.34 -10.82
N GLN A 513 -14.23 -17.18 -11.15
CA GLN A 513 -15.14 -16.49 -10.26
C GLN A 513 -16.47 -17.23 -10.09
N LEU A 514 -17.01 -17.84 -11.11
CA LEU A 514 -18.20 -18.69 -11.02
C LEU A 514 -17.96 -19.88 -10.08
N LYS A 515 -16.81 -20.57 -10.21
CA LYS A 515 -16.44 -21.67 -9.32
C LYS A 515 -16.27 -21.24 -7.87
N GLN A 516 -15.58 -20.13 -7.63
CA GLN A 516 -15.34 -19.59 -6.29
C GLN A 516 -16.62 -19.15 -5.56
N HIS A 517 -17.65 -18.73 -6.32
CA HIS A 517 -18.92 -18.25 -5.76
C HIS A 517 -20.06 -19.27 -5.85
N GLY A 518 -19.76 -20.53 -6.22
CA GLY A 518 -20.78 -21.59 -6.30
C GLY A 518 -21.84 -21.37 -7.40
N LEU A 519 -21.50 -20.57 -8.42
CA LEU A 519 -22.37 -20.28 -9.57
C LEU A 519 -21.99 -21.07 -10.84
N ALA A 520 -20.92 -21.86 -10.80
CA ALA A 520 -20.57 -22.80 -11.87
C ALA A 520 -21.61 -23.93 -11.94
N GLY A 521 -21.92 -24.39 -13.13
CA GLY A 521 -22.68 -25.63 -13.30
C GLY A 521 -21.89 -26.83 -12.72
N GLU A 522 -22.57 -27.89 -12.35
CA GLU A 522 -21.90 -29.12 -11.90
C GLU A 522 -21.15 -29.74 -13.08
N GLU A 523 -19.82 -29.79 -12.98
CA GLU A 523 -19.03 -30.64 -13.87
C GLU A 523 -19.41 -32.11 -13.62
N PRO A 524 -19.63 -32.93 -14.66
CA PRO A 524 -19.82 -34.36 -14.46
C PRO A 524 -18.60 -34.89 -13.69
N ALA A 525 -18.87 -35.54 -12.56
CA ALA A 525 -17.83 -36.14 -11.72
C ALA A 525 -16.92 -37.00 -12.60
N LYS A 526 -15.62 -36.68 -12.68
CA LYS A 526 -14.63 -37.56 -13.26
C LYS A 526 -14.76 -38.92 -12.54
N PRO A 527 -14.93 -40.05 -13.23
CA PRO A 527 -14.96 -41.33 -12.58
C PRO A 527 -13.65 -41.50 -11.80
N GLU A 528 -13.79 -41.69 -10.48
CA GLU A 528 -12.65 -42.05 -9.64
C GLU A 528 -11.98 -43.30 -10.24
N PRO A 529 -10.65 -43.35 -10.35
CA PRO A 529 -9.99 -44.60 -10.75
C PRO A 529 -10.31 -45.67 -9.72
N VAL A 530 -11.00 -46.68 -10.16
CA VAL A 530 -11.29 -47.88 -9.34
C VAL A 530 -9.92 -48.48 -9.02
N GLU A 531 -9.46 -48.32 -7.78
CA GLU A 531 -8.36 -49.12 -7.24
C GLU A 531 -8.74 -50.58 -7.28
N THR A 532 -8.27 -51.29 -8.27
CA THR A 532 -8.30 -52.74 -8.32
C THR A 532 -7.25 -53.29 -7.36
N SER A 533 -7.66 -53.62 -6.17
CA SER A 533 -6.84 -54.43 -5.27
C SER A 533 -6.70 -55.83 -5.85
N PRO A 534 -5.51 -56.41 -5.97
CA PRO A 534 -5.31 -57.77 -6.35
C PRO A 534 -5.35 -58.66 -5.12
N GLU A 535 -6.49 -59.29 -4.79
CA GLU A 535 -6.45 -60.49 -3.96
C GLU A 535 -7.64 -61.43 -4.15
N SER A 536 -7.23 -62.67 -4.30
CA SER A 536 -7.90 -63.96 -4.09
C SER A 536 -8.86 -64.47 -5.19
N THR A 537 -8.31 -65.34 -5.97
CA THR A 537 -8.94 -66.44 -6.68
C THR A 537 -9.62 -67.43 -5.72
N THR A 538 -10.94 -67.66 -5.90
CA THR A 538 -11.58 -68.97 -5.77
C THR A 538 -12.86 -68.99 -6.64
N PRO A 539 -13.13 -70.02 -7.41
CA PRO A 539 -14.29 -70.09 -8.31
C PRO A 539 -15.44 -70.84 -7.60
N GLU A 540 -16.63 -70.24 -7.54
CA GLU A 540 -17.87 -71.05 -7.56
C GLU A 540 -19.13 -70.18 -7.65
N ALA A 541 -20.08 -70.66 -8.47
CA ALA A 541 -21.49 -70.30 -8.58
C ALA A 541 -21.89 -69.17 -9.55
N VAL A 542 -22.37 -69.67 -10.69
CA VAL A 542 -23.23 -69.01 -11.66
C VAL A 542 -24.47 -68.41 -11.01
N GLY A 543 -24.60 -67.10 -11.00
CA GLY A 543 -25.81 -66.36 -10.68
C GLY A 543 -25.99 -65.24 -11.72
N GLU A 544 -27.20 -65.15 -12.27
CA GLU A 544 -27.62 -64.29 -13.37
C GLU A 544 -27.14 -62.83 -13.21
N ALA A 545 -26.35 -62.32 -14.15
CA ALA A 545 -25.94 -60.95 -14.20
C ALA A 545 -27.14 -60.06 -14.54
N LYS A 546 -27.56 -59.23 -13.61
CA LYS A 546 -28.38 -58.05 -13.89
C LYS A 546 -27.57 -57.11 -14.76
N VAL A 547 -28.11 -56.88 -15.97
CA VAL A 547 -27.65 -55.85 -16.88
C VAL A 547 -27.73 -54.49 -16.15
N PRO A 548 -26.66 -53.69 -16.03
CA PRO A 548 -26.77 -52.38 -15.45
C PRO A 548 -27.65 -51.51 -16.37
N GLU A 549 -28.66 -50.87 -15.78
CA GLU A 549 -29.45 -49.86 -16.48
C GLU A 549 -28.50 -48.81 -17.09
N PRO A 550 -28.79 -48.32 -18.30
CA PRO A 550 -27.97 -47.30 -18.94
C PRO A 550 -27.98 -46.06 -18.04
N ALA A 551 -26.78 -45.64 -17.62
CA ALA A 551 -26.59 -44.41 -16.88
C ALA A 551 -27.26 -43.28 -17.66
N VAL A 552 -28.26 -42.67 -17.05
CA VAL A 552 -28.89 -41.46 -17.55
C VAL A 552 -27.77 -40.42 -17.79
N PRO A 553 -27.62 -39.85 -18.99
CA PRO A 553 -26.59 -38.85 -19.23
C PRO A 553 -26.82 -37.69 -18.25
N VAL A 554 -25.89 -37.48 -17.35
CA VAL A 554 -25.90 -36.30 -16.46
C VAL A 554 -25.72 -35.08 -17.41
N ILE A 555 -26.83 -34.39 -17.67
CA ILE A 555 -26.86 -33.15 -18.39
C ILE A 555 -26.04 -32.18 -17.54
N ALA A 556 -24.91 -31.71 -18.08
CA ALA A 556 -24.12 -30.66 -17.43
C ALA A 556 -25.05 -29.48 -17.14
N THR A 557 -25.24 -29.16 -15.88
CA THR A 557 -26.05 -28.01 -15.49
C THR A 557 -25.35 -26.75 -15.92
N GLU A 558 -26.04 -25.91 -16.72
CA GLU A 558 -25.51 -24.62 -17.18
C GLU A 558 -25.17 -23.71 -16.01
N ALA A 559 -24.15 -22.88 -16.17
CA ALA A 559 -23.77 -21.90 -15.15
C ALA A 559 -24.97 -21.03 -14.75
N ARG A 560 -25.08 -20.73 -13.44
CA ARG A 560 -26.17 -19.90 -12.88
C ARG A 560 -26.05 -18.40 -13.12
N LEU A 561 -24.90 -17.96 -13.64
CA LEU A 561 -24.65 -16.60 -14.05
C LEU A 561 -23.98 -16.58 -15.41
N GLU A 562 -24.48 -15.72 -16.28
CA GLU A 562 -23.88 -15.34 -17.54
C GLU A 562 -23.70 -13.82 -17.58
N ILE A 563 -22.52 -13.33 -17.90
CA ILE A 563 -22.24 -11.90 -18.16
C ILE A 563 -21.97 -11.77 -19.65
N THR A 564 -22.75 -10.95 -20.33
CA THR A 564 -22.61 -10.76 -21.78
C THR A 564 -21.31 -10.03 -22.12
N GLU A 565 -20.83 -10.18 -23.35
CA GLU A 565 -19.65 -9.45 -23.82
C GLU A 565 -19.86 -7.94 -23.76
N GLU A 566 -21.05 -7.47 -24.07
CA GLU A 566 -21.41 -6.05 -23.94
C GLU A 566 -21.28 -5.55 -22.50
N ALA A 567 -21.76 -6.32 -21.53
CA ALA A 567 -21.60 -6.00 -20.12
C ALA A 567 -20.13 -5.98 -19.71
N LEU A 568 -19.32 -6.95 -20.14
CA LEU A 568 -17.87 -6.98 -19.89
C LEU A 568 -17.17 -5.76 -20.51
N ARG A 569 -17.50 -5.37 -21.74
CA ARG A 569 -16.99 -4.15 -22.39
C ARG A 569 -17.34 -2.92 -21.58
N LYS A 570 -18.59 -2.81 -21.12
CA LYS A 570 -19.04 -1.70 -20.28
C LYS A 570 -18.26 -1.67 -18.95
N ILE A 571 -18.05 -2.80 -18.31
CA ILE A 571 -17.26 -2.88 -17.07
C ILE A 571 -15.81 -2.42 -17.33
N VAL A 572 -15.18 -2.86 -18.40
CA VAL A 572 -13.81 -2.45 -18.77
C VAL A 572 -13.72 -0.94 -18.99
N ARG A 573 -14.69 -0.33 -19.67
CA ARG A 573 -14.69 1.08 -20.08
C ARG A 573 -15.06 2.05 -18.98
N GLU A 574 -16.10 1.72 -18.21
CA GLU A 574 -16.78 2.66 -17.32
C GLU A 574 -16.57 2.37 -15.83
N TYR A 575 -16.13 1.16 -15.47
CA TYR A 575 -15.93 0.77 -14.07
C TYR A 575 -14.47 0.46 -13.71
N THR A 576 -13.58 0.30 -14.72
CA THR A 576 -12.17 0.01 -14.49
C THR A 576 -11.27 0.96 -15.28
N ARG A 577 -10.18 1.43 -14.63
CA ARG A 577 -9.14 2.25 -15.27
C ARG A 577 -7.79 1.70 -14.85
N GLU A 578 -7.36 0.62 -15.51
CA GLU A 578 -6.14 -0.09 -15.18
C GLU A 578 -5.49 -0.68 -16.43
N ALA A 579 -4.17 -0.90 -16.37
CA ALA A 579 -3.44 -1.58 -17.44
C ALA A 579 -3.66 -3.10 -17.42
N GLY A 580 -3.83 -3.69 -16.25
CA GLY A 580 -4.08 -5.12 -16.06
C GLY A 580 -5.57 -5.47 -15.98
N VAL A 581 -5.89 -6.55 -15.25
CA VAL A 581 -7.25 -7.08 -15.06
C VAL A 581 -7.65 -7.27 -13.60
N ARG A 582 -6.92 -6.67 -12.66
CA ARG A 582 -7.15 -6.87 -11.21
C ARG A 582 -8.47 -6.26 -10.74
N ASN A 583 -8.78 -5.03 -11.17
CA ASN A 583 -10.03 -4.40 -10.83
C ASN A 583 -11.20 -5.00 -11.62
N LEU A 584 -10.97 -5.37 -12.89
CA LEU A 584 -11.95 -6.10 -13.70
C LEU A 584 -12.38 -7.39 -12.98
N GLU A 585 -11.44 -8.15 -12.45
CA GLU A 585 -11.73 -9.33 -11.66
C GLU A 585 -12.55 -9.01 -10.41
N ARG A 586 -12.24 -7.92 -9.71
CA ARG A 586 -12.98 -7.48 -8.52
C ARG A 586 -14.42 -7.07 -8.84
N GLU A 587 -14.63 -6.39 -9.95
CA GLU A 587 -15.99 -6.00 -10.37
C GLU A 587 -16.80 -7.22 -10.81
N ILE A 588 -16.20 -8.16 -11.56
CA ILE A 588 -16.82 -9.45 -11.89
C ILE A 588 -17.19 -10.21 -10.60
N ALA A 589 -16.27 -10.31 -9.65
CA ALA A 589 -16.53 -10.95 -8.36
C ALA A 589 -17.66 -10.25 -7.57
N SER A 590 -17.77 -8.92 -7.69
CA SER A 590 -18.86 -8.17 -7.07
C SER A 590 -20.21 -8.52 -7.66
N ILE A 591 -20.31 -8.66 -8.98
CA ILE A 591 -21.52 -9.15 -9.66
C ILE A 591 -21.83 -10.59 -9.22
N CYS A 592 -20.82 -11.48 -9.23
CA CYS A 592 -20.98 -12.86 -8.78
C CYS A 592 -21.56 -12.95 -7.36
N ARG A 593 -21.02 -12.17 -6.39
CA ARG A 593 -21.52 -12.15 -5.02
C ARG A 593 -22.98 -11.72 -4.93
N LYS A 594 -23.38 -10.67 -5.68
CA LYS A 594 -24.75 -10.15 -5.67
C LYS A 594 -25.73 -11.13 -6.30
N VAL A 595 -25.32 -11.81 -7.37
CA VAL A 595 -26.12 -12.86 -7.99
C VAL A 595 -26.18 -14.10 -7.11
N ALA A 596 -25.08 -14.53 -6.50
CA ALA A 596 -25.07 -15.65 -5.57
C ALA A 596 -26.04 -15.42 -4.39
N ARG A 597 -26.14 -14.20 -3.88
CA ARG A 597 -27.13 -13.84 -2.87
C ARG A 597 -28.57 -14.06 -3.38
N LYS A 598 -28.90 -13.58 -4.59
CA LYS A 598 -30.24 -13.76 -5.19
C LYS A 598 -30.57 -15.23 -5.46
N VAL A 599 -29.59 -16.01 -5.87
CA VAL A 599 -29.76 -17.47 -6.07
C VAL A 599 -29.94 -18.17 -4.74
N ALA A 600 -29.18 -17.81 -3.71
CA ALA A 600 -29.28 -18.40 -2.37
C ALA A 600 -30.61 -18.06 -1.65
N SER A 601 -31.16 -16.86 -1.91
CA SER A 601 -32.49 -16.48 -1.41
C SER A 601 -33.66 -17.01 -2.27
N ASN A 602 -33.39 -17.85 -3.27
CA ASN A 602 -34.35 -18.39 -4.23
C ASN A 602 -35.15 -17.31 -5.02
N GLU A 603 -34.65 -16.10 -5.13
CA GLU A 603 -35.25 -15.03 -5.91
C GLU A 603 -35.16 -15.31 -7.42
N VAL A 604 -34.01 -15.86 -7.86
CA VAL A 604 -33.77 -16.22 -9.26
C VAL A 604 -32.96 -17.53 -9.32
N PRO A 605 -33.28 -18.46 -10.22
CA PRO A 605 -32.51 -19.71 -10.40
C PRO A 605 -31.24 -19.45 -11.24
N ARG A 606 -31.26 -18.48 -12.17
CA ARG A 606 -30.20 -18.08 -13.09
C ARG A 606 -30.33 -16.60 -13.38
N ALA A 607 -29.23 -15.92 -13.63
CA ALA A 607 -29.18 -14.52 -14.02
C ALA A 607 -28.32 -14.34 -15.27
N THR A 608 -28.78 -13.52 -16.20
CA THR A 608 -27.97 -12.98 -17.31
C THR A 608 -27.82 -11.49 -17.09
N VAL A 609 -26.57 -10.98 -17.12
CA VAL A 609 -26.25 -9.57 -16.90
C VAL A 609 -25.86 -8.96 -18.24
N GLY A 610 -26.72 -8.11 -18.76
CA GLY A 610 -26.49 -7.31 -19.97
C GLY A 610 -25.81 -5.99 -19.68
N GLY A 611 -25.50 -5.20 -20.72
CA GLY A 611 -24.86 -3.89 -20.58
C GLY A 611 -25.65 -2.91 -19.71
N ASP A 612 -26.96 -2.87 -19.85
CA ASP A 612 -27.85 -1.99 -19.06
C ASP A 612 -27.96 -2.42 -17.60
N ASP A 613 -27.78 -3.70 -17.31
CA ASP A 613 -27.87 -4.24 -15.95
C ASP A 613 -26.66 -3.92 -15.09
N VAL A 614 -25.50 -3.59 -15.69
CA VAL A 614 -24.24 -3.38 -14.98
C VAL A 614 -24.40 -2.34 -13.87
N ALA A 615 -25.07 -1.22 -14.16
CA ALA A 615 -25.30 -0.17 -13.17
C ALA A 615 -26.13 -0.64 -11.97
N THR A 616 -27.05 -1.60 -12.15
CA THR A 616 -27.84 -2.19 -11.05
C THR A 616 -26.93 -2.98 -10.08
N TYR A 617 -25.90 -3.63 -10.62
CA TYR A 617 -24.97 -4.42 -9.81
C TYR A 617 -23.78 -3.63 -9.28
N LEU A 618 -23.21 -2.70 -10.04
CA LEU A 618 -21.98 -1.99 -9.67
C LEU A 618 -22.19 -0.55 -9.19
N GLY A 619 -23.41 -0.03 -9.35
CA GLY A 619 -23.75 1.38 -9.07
C GLY A 619 -23.49 2.27 -10.29
N PRO A 620 -23.49 3.59 -10.09
CA PRO A 620 -23.27 4.54 -11.21
C PRO A 620 -21.88 4.36 -11.82
N GLU A 621 -21.76 4.72 -13.07
CA GLU A 621 -20.53 4.73 -13.84
C GLU A 621 -19.47 5.56 -13.12
N ARG A 622 -18.24 5.02 -13.03
CA ARG A 622 -17.14 5.68 -12.33
C ARG A 622 -16.25 6.49 -13.24
N PHE A 623 -16.23 6.12 -14.50
CA PHE A 623 -15.37 6.75 -15.51
C PHE A 623 -16.19 7.05 -16.76
N GLU A 624 -16.03 8.26 -17.29
CA GLU A 624 -16.54 8.57 -18.63
C GLU A 624 -15.60 7.94 -19.67
N TYR A 625 -16.20 7.17 -20.60
CA TYR A 625 -15.47 6.61 -21.73
C TYR A 625 -15.52 7.58 -22.92
N GLY A 626 -14.36 7.88 -23.50
CA GLY A 626 -14.27 8.73 -24.68
C GLY A 626 -13.10 9.69 -24.62
N LEU A 627 -13.16 10.71 -25.47
CA LEU A 627 -12.12 11.74 -25.54
C LEU A 627 -12.06 12.53 -24.22
N ALA A 628 -10.84 12.76 -23.74
CA ALA A 628 -10.58 13.57 -22.55
C ALA A 628 -11.21 14.98 -22.67
N GLU A 629 -11.17 15.54 -23.90
CA GLU A 629 -11.80 16.82 -24.22
C GLU A 629 -12.96 16.62 -25.19
N LYS A 630 -14.10 17.27 -24.88
CA LYS A 630 -15.31 17.20 -25.73
C LYS A 630 -15.24 18.17 -26.93
N GLU A 631 -14.40 19.20 -26.84
CA GLU A 631 -14.25 20.25 -27.84
C GLU A 631 -12.79 20.61 -28.09
N ASP A 632 -12.49 21.22 -29.23
CA ASP A 632 -11.16 21.77 -29.53
C ASP A 632 -10.97 23.04 -28.70
N MET A 633 -9.98 23.07 -27.81
CA MET A 633 -9.83 24.14 -26.82
C MET A 633 -8.54 24.92 -27.05
N VAL A 634 -8.61 26.23 -26.76
CA VAL A 634 -7.44 27.10 -26.72
C VAL A 634 -6.77 26.95 -25.36
N GLY A 635 -5.44 26.75 -25.35
CA GLY A 635 -4.65 26.63 -24.14
C GLY A 635 -4.73 25.24 -23.47
N ALA A 636 -5.45 24.28 -24.03
CA ALA A 636 -5.51 22.92 -23.49
C ALA A 636 -4.91 21.92 -24.49
N ALA A 637 -3.97 21.08 -24.05
CA ALA A 637 -3.33 20.07 -24.88
C ALA A 637 -3.33 18.72 -24.20
N THR A 638 -3.55 17.64 -24.95
CA THR A 638 -3.59 16.28 -24.45
C THR A 638 -2.23 15.60 -24.57
N GLY A 639 -1.63 15.27 -23.45
CA GLY A 639 -0.46 14.43 -23.33
C GLY A 639 -0.76 13.05 -22.81
N VAL A 640 0.26 12.22 -22.64
CA VAL A 640 0.14 10.87 -22.05
C VAL A 640 1.27 10.61 -21.08
N SER A 641 0.92 10.13 -19.91
CA SER A 641 1.84 9.74 -18.83
C SER A 641 1.85 8.23 -18.61
N VAL A 642 2.87 7.73 -17.95
CA VAL A 642 2.97 6.34 -17.47
C VAL A 642 3.16 6.35 -15.97
N SER A 643 2.39 5.56 -15.25
CA SER A 643 2.47 5.36 -13.80
C SER A 643 2.64 3.88 -13.47
N GLU A 644 2.77 3.55 -12.19
CA GLU A 644 2.76 2.15 -11.72
C GLU A 644 1.51 1.37 -12.15
N HIS A 645 0.40 2.07 -12.43
CA HIS A 645 -0.87 1.46 -12.85
C HIS A 645 -1.01 1.35 -14.37
N GLY A 646 -0.03 1.84 -15.12
CA GLY A 646 0.01 1.85 -16.59
C GLY A 646 -0.05 3.25 -17.17
N GLY A 647 -0.33 3.32 -18.49
CA GLY A 647 -0.47 4.59 -19.20
C GLY A 647 -1.81 5.28 -18.92
N ASP A 648 -1.80 6.60 -18.83
CA ASP A 648 -2.99 7.44 -18.66
C ASP A 648 -2.91 8.73 -19.49
N VAL A 649 -4.07 9.26 -19.86
CA VAL A 649 -4.17 10.53 -20.60
C VAL A 649 -4.07 11.70 -19.61
N LEU A 650 -3.37 12.72 -20.02
CA LEU A 650 -3.02 13.89 -19.22
C LEU A 650 -3.39 15.15 -19.99
N THR A 651 -4.29 15.96 -19.48
CA THR A 651 -4.54 17.31 -20.02
C THR A 651 -3.56 18.30 -19.41
N VAL A 652 -3.00 19.16 -20.22
CA VAL A 652 -2.17 20.31 -19.80
C VAL A 652 -2.89 21.57 -20.20
N GLU A 653 -3.20 22.42 -19.25
CA GLU A 653 -3.88 23.69 -19.44
C GLU A 653 -2.88 24.84 -19.28
N ALA A 654 -2.91 25.79 -20.18
CA ALA A 654 -2.12 27.02 -20.13
C ALA A 654 -3.05 28.23 -20.26
N THR A 655 -2.88 29.20 -19.39
CA THR A 655 -3.63 30.47 -19.46
C THR A 655 -2.70 31.65 -19.31
N ILE A 656 -3.08 32.74 -19.96
CA ILE A 656 -2.40 34.04 -19.88
C ILE A 656 -3.10 34.88 -18.82
N ILE A 657 -2.34 35.54 -17.97
CA ILE A 657 -2.84 36.42 -16.93
C ILE A 657 -2.24 37.80 -17.15
N ASP A 658 -3.07 38.85 -17.16
CA ASP A 658 -2.65 40.22 -17.26
C ASP A 658 -1.88 40.63 -15.99
N GLY A 659 -0.68 41.15 -16.12
CA GLY A 659 0.22 41.45 -15.03
C GLY A 659 1.18 40.33 -14.68
N THR A 660 1.93 40.49 -13.59
CA THR A 660 2.92 39.51 -13.10
C THR A 660 2.51 38.99 -11.72
N PHE A 661 2.94 37.76 -11.34
CA PHE A 661 2.69 37.16 -10.02
C PHE A 661 3.57 37.76 -8.88
N GLY A 662 3.81 39.07 -8.88
CA GLY A 662 4.73 39.77 -7.98
C GLY A 662 6.12 40.03 -8.61
N GLU A 663 7.02 40.63 -7.86
CA GLU A 663 8.33 41.04 -8.42
C GLU A 663 9.07 39.91 -9.12
N GLY A 664 9.10 39.92 -10.45
CA GLY A 664 9.88 39.01 -11.30
C GLY A 664 9.29 37.63 -11.53
N LYS A 665 8.03 37.34 -11.08
CA LYS A 665 7.37 36.05 -11.32
C LYS A 665 6.39 36.19 -12.49
N ASP A 666 6.79 35.65 -13.61
CA ASP A 666 6.04 35.65 -14.86
C ASP A 666 5.56 34.24 -15.28
N PHE A 667 5.86 33.22 -14.47
CA PHE A 667 5.47 31.83 -14.73
C PHE A 667 5.08 31.10 -13.45
N GLN A 668 3.88 30.56 -13.47
CA GLN A 668 3.36 29.70 -12.40
C GLN A 668 3.05 28.31 -12.94
N LEU A 669 3.36 27.29 -12.14
CA LEU A 669 3.14 25.89 -12.47
C LEU A 669 2.42 25.21 -11.30
N THR A 670 1.34 24.48 -11.57
CA THR A 670 0.53 23.78 -10.55
C THR A 670 0.10 22.41 -11.02
N GLY A 671 -0.23 21.49 -10.10
CA GLY A 671 -0.76 20.15 -10.41
C GLY A 671 0.04 18.99 -9.82
N GLN A 672 0.71 19.15 -8.66
CA GLN A 672 1.60 18.15 -8.03
C GLN A 672 2.67 17.61 -9.01
N ILE A 673 3.40 18.51 -9.57
CA ILE A 673 4.41 18.27 -10.58
C ILE A 673 5.76 18.05 -9.91
N GLY A 674 6.47 16.99 -10.28
CA GLY A 674 7.83 16.73 -9.83
C GLY A 674 8.87 17.63 -10.51
N LYS A 675 10.09 17.62 -10.01
CA LYS A 675 11.17 18.52 -10.45
C LYS A 675 11.52 18.36 -11.93
N VAL A 676 11.54 17.12 -12.45
CA VAL A 676 11.89 16.86 -13.86
C VAL A 676 10.81 17.43 -14.79
N MET A 677 9.55 17.29 -14.44
CA MET A 677 8.44 17.86 -15.21
C MET A 677 8.42 19.39 -15.11
N GLU A 678 8.79 19.97 -13.96
CA GLU A 678 8.95 21.41 -13.80
C GLU A 678 10.07 21.96 -14.71
N GLU A 679 11.23 21.31 -14.77
CA GLU A 679 12.31 21.67 -15.68
C GLU A 679 11.87 21.61 -17.14
N SER A 680 11.12 20.58 -17.50
CA SER A 680 10.56 20.43 -18.85
C SER A 680 9.58 21.54 -19.22
N ALA A 681 8.75 21.99 -18.28
CA ALA A 681 7.85 23.12 -18.47
C ALA A 681 8.63 24.44 -18.67
N ARG A 682 9.68 24.65 -17.89
CA ARG A 682 10.57 25.80 -18.02
C ARG A 682 11.34 25.80 -19.37
N ALA A 683 11.76 24.61 -19.82
CA ALA A 683 12.39 24.45 -21.13
C ALA A 683 11.42 24.78 -22.28
N ALA A 684 10.16 24.31 -22.17
CA ALA A 684 9.10 24.65 -23.13
C ALA A 684 8.84 26.16 -23.20
N LEU A 685 8.69 26.80 -22.04
CA LEU A 685 8.50 28.27 -21.98
C LEU A 685 9.72 29.02 -22.54
N SER A 686 10.94 28.58 -22.24
CA SER A 686 12.18 29.20 -22.73
C SER A 686 12.26 29.12 -24.26
N TRP A 687 11.87 27.98 -24.84
CA TRP A 687 11.81 27.83 -26.30
C TRP A 687 10.77 28.80 -26.90
N VAL A 688 9.59 28.93 -26.33
CA VAL A 688 8.54 29.85 -26.78
C VAL A 688 9.03 31.30 -26.73
N ARG A 689 9.71 31.72 -25.66
CA ARG A 689 10.27 33.04 -25.49
C ARG A 689 11.40 33.36 -26.49
N ALA A 690 12.12 32.36 -26.94
CA ALA A 690 13.19 32.49 -27.92
C ALA A 690 12.66 32.66 -29.36
N HIS A 691 11.39 32.28 -29.63
CA HIS A 691 10.78 32.29 -30.98
C HIS A 691 9.51 33.16 -31.09
N PRO A 692 9.49 34.42 -30.54
CA PRO A 692 8.27 35.22 -30.50
C PRO A 692 7.80 35.62 -31.90
N VAL A 693 8.73 35.90 -32.80
CA VAL A 693 8.41 36.34 -34.19
C VAL A 693 7.76 35.22 -34.99
N ASP A 694 8.27 33.98 -34.89
CA ASP A 694 7.76 32.82 -35.60
C ASP A 694 6.33 32.45 -35.09
N LEU A 695 6.11 32.66 -33.79
CA LEU A 695 4.79 32.44 -33.15
C LEU A 695 3.83 33.62 -33.33
N GLY A 696 4.31 34.78 -33.83
CA GLY A 696 3.52 36.02 -34.02
C GLY A 696 3.15 36.69 -32.70
N VAL A 697 3.96 36.52 -31.67
CA VAL A 697 3.82 37.15 -30.35
C VAL A 697 4.70 38.37 -30.22
N PRO A 698 4.23 39.50 -29.65
CA PRO A 698 5.07 40.68 -29.40
C PRO A 698 6.29 40.34 -28.54
N LYS A 699 7.43 40.94 -28.79
CA LYS A 699 8.69 40.66 -28.05
C LYS A 699 8.59 41.02 -26.55
N ASP A 700 7.83 42.04 -26.25
CA ASP A 700 7.57 42.60 -24.92
C ASP A 700 6.37 41.91 -24.19
N PHE A 701 5.74 40.94 -24.82
CA PHE A 701 4.52 40.27 -24.28
C PHE A 701 4.71 39.81 -22.84
N PHE A 702 5.83 39.17 -22.54
CA PHE A 702 6.08 38.60 -21.19
C PHE A 702 6.52 39.66 -20.16
N SER A 703 6.62 40.93 -20.54
CA SER A 703 6.87 42.03 -19.58
C SER A 703 5.59 42.41 -18.84
N ASP A 704 4.45 42.28 -19.52
CA ASP A 704 3.15 42.73 -19.01
C ASP A 704 2.17 41.56 -18.72
N HIS A 705 2.56 40.33 -19.09
CA HIS A 705 1.73 39.16 -18.92
C HIS A 705 2.49 38.01 -18.26
N ALA A 706 1.79 37.31 -17.39
CA ALA A 706 2.26 36.07 -16.78
C ALA A 706 1.58 34.86 -17.42
N MET A 707 2.24 33.73 -17.34
CA MET A 707 1.74 32.43 -17.81
C MET A 707 1.50 31.48 -16.64
N HIS A 708 0.31 30.93 -16.57
CA HIS A 708 -0.01 29.84 -15.63
C HIS A 708 -0.24 28.55 -16.41
N VAL A 709 0.54 27.51 -16.09
CA VAL A 709 0.35 26.17 -16.61
C VAL A 709 -0.14 25.27 -15.48
N HIS A 710 -1.24 24.60 -15.71
CA HIS A 710 -1.87 23.70 -14.77
C HIS A 710 -1.98 22.30 -15.36
N VAL A 711 -1.67 21.29 -14.55
CA VAL A 711 -1.88 19.89 -14.90
C VAL A 711 -2.92 19.30 -13.96
N PRO A 712 -4.18 19.17 -14.38
CA PRO A 712 -5.27 18.65 -13.56
C PRO A 712 -5.03 17.27 -12.97
N ALA A 713 -5.92 16.81 -12.10
CA ALA A 713 -5.81 15.58 -11.32
C ALA A 713 -4.67 15.63 -10.28
N GLY A 714 -4.71 16.64 -9.41
CA GLY A 714 -3.72 16.90 -8.35
C GLY A 714 -3.57 15.81 -7.27
N ALA A 715 -4.41 14.78 -7.28
CA ALA A 715 -4.29 13.65 -6.36
C ALA A 715 -3.17 12.65 -6.72
N ILE A 716 -2.64 12.73 -7.95
CA ILE A 716 -1.60 11.81 -8.46
C ILE A 716 -0.33 12.59 -8.75
N PRO A 717 0.79 12.34 -8.05
CA PRO A 717 2.08 12.95 -8.37
C PRO A 717 2.50 12.60 -9.80
N LYS A 718 3.00 13.60 -10.53
CA LYS A 718 3.44 13.47 -11.91
C LYS A 718 4.87 13.96 -12.04
N ASP A 719 5.74 13.15 -12.64
CA ASP A 719 7.10 13.56 -12.95
C ASP A 719 7.57 12.95 -14.26
N GLY A 720 8.51 13.61 -14.92
CA GLY A 720 9.13 13.14 -16.15
C GLY A 720 9.18 14.19 -17.26
N PRO A 721 10.16 14.08 -18.17
CA PRO A 721 10.40 15.11 -19.21
C PRO A 721 9.44 14.95 -20.42
N SER A 722 8.72 13.85 -20.54
CA SER A 722 7.95 13.47 -21.74
C SER A 722 6.70 14.31 -22.03
N ALA A 723 6.30 15.20 -21.09
CA ALA A 723 5.21 16.15 -21.28
C ALA A 723 5.66 17.49 -21.91
N GLY A 724 6.95 17.66 -22.20
CA GLY A 724 7.50 18.91 -22.69
C GLY A 724 6.84 19.42 -23.98
N VAL A 725 6.62 18.56 -24.95
CA VAL A 725 5.92 18.94 -26.19
C VAL A 725 4.46 19.31 -25.95
N THR A 726 3.80 18.64 -24.99
CA THR A 726 2.41 18.94 -24.61
C THR A 726 2.30 20.31 -23.97
N MET A 727 3.22 20.61 -23.04
CA MET A 727 3.30 21.92 -22.38
C MET A 727 3.59 23.03 -23.38
N ALA A 728 4.55 22.84 -24.27
CA ALA A 728 4.87 23.79 -25.33
C ALA A 728 3.64 24.04 -26.24
N THR A 729 2.91 22.99 -26.61
CA THR A 729 1.70 23.10 -27.44
C THR A 729 0.58 23.86 -26.73
N ALA A 730 0.34 23.59 -25.44
CA ALA A 730 -0.64 24.33 -24.66
C ALA A 730 -0.28 25.81 -24.52
N ILE A 731 0.98 26.13 -24.22
CA ILE A 731 1.49 27.49 -24.12
C ILE A 731 1.35 28.22 -25.47
N VAL A 732 1.78 27.61 -26.57
CA VAL A 732 1.65 28.20 -27.91
C VAL A 732 0.19 28.39 -28.31
N SER A 733 -0.66 27.44 -27.99
CA SER A 733 -2.10 27.54 -28.22
C SER A 733 -2.69 28.75 -27.48
N ALA A 734 -2.38 28.91 -26.20
CA ALA A 734 -2.81 30.06 -25.40
C ALA A 734 -2.33 31.37 -25.95
N LEU A 735 -1.06 31.46 -26.39
CA LEU A 735 -0.44 32.68 -26.94
C LEU A 735 -0.99 33.07 -28.32
N THR A 736 -1.29 32.07 -29.15
CA THR A 736 -1.73 32.30 -30.53
C THR A 736 -3.25 32.32 -30.72
N GLY A 737 -4.01 31.94 -29.68
CA GLY A 737 -5.43 31.78 -29.73
C GLY A 737 -5.92 30.68 -30.68
N ARG A 738 -5.03 29.73 -31.06
CA ARG A 738 -5.34 28.61 -31.94
C ARG A 738 -5.75 27.40 -31.13
N PRO A 739 -6.96 26.84 -31.31
CA PRO A 739 -7.38 25.65 -30.58
C PRO A 739 -6.46 24.44 -30.87
N VAL A 740 -6.22 23.62 -29.85
CA VAL A 740 -5.62 22.31 -30.01
C VAL A 740 -6.72 21.32 -30.39
N ARG A 741 -6.42 20.43 -31.31
CA ARG A 741 -7.33 19.38 -31.72
C ARG A 741 -7.56 18.39 -30.59
N ARG A 742 -8.82 18.12 -30.20
CA ARG A 742 -9.22 17.19 -29.17
C ARG A 742 -8.87 15.72 -29.45
N ASP A 743 -8.78 15.36 -30.73
CA ASP A 743 -8.49 14.00 -31.19
C ASP A 743 -7.00 13.69 -31.29
N VAL A 744 -6.11 14.62 -30.83
CA VAL A 744 -4.67 14.51 -30.87
C VAL A 744 -4.11 14.38 -29.46
N ALA A 745 -3.30 13.36 -29.24
CA ALA A 745 -2.43 13.27 -28.06
C ALA A 745 -0.97 13.24 -28.49
N MET A 746 -0.10 13.66 -27.58
CA MET A 746 1.32 13.78 -27.88
C MET A 746 2.20 13.40 -26.70
N THR A 747 3.42 13.01 -27.01
CA THR A 747 4.47 12.77 -26.03
C THR A 747 5.83 13.09 -26.64
N GLY A 748 6.75 13.62 -25.83
CA GLY A 748 8.10 13.97 -26.25
C GLY A 748 8.76 14.93 -25.28
N GLU A 749 10.05 14.78 -25.08
CA GLU A 749 10.86 15.76 -24.37
C GLU A 749 11.27 16.87 -25.33
N ILE A 750 11.18 18.12 -24.91
CA ILE A 750 11.57 19.28 -25.71
C ILE A 750 12.95 19.81 -25.27
N THR A 751 13.80 20.14 -26.23
CA THR A 751 15.05 20.86 -25.96
C THR A 751 14.90 22.37 -26.17
N LEU A 752 15.80 23.16 -25.61
CA LEU A 752 15.83 24.62 -25.83
C LEU A 752 15.97 25.02 -27.30
N ARG A 753 16.36 24.11 -28.19
CA ARG A 753 16.46 24.32 -29.65
C ARG A 753 15.24 23.78 -30.41
N GLY A 754 14.17 23.40 -29.71
CA GLY A 754 12.94 22.88 -30.32
C GLY A 754 13.03 21.46 -30.87
N ARG A 755 14.09 20.69 -30.59
CA ARG A 755 14.16 19.28 -30.96
C ARG A 755 13.33 18.43 -30.03
N VAL A 756 12.68 17.41 -30.58
CA VAL A 756 11.91 16.42 -29.82
C VAL A 756 12.79 15.19 -29.58
N LEU A 757 13.01 14.87 -28.30
CA LEU A 757 13.82 13.75 -27.86
C LEU A 757 12.98 12.51 -27.60
N PRO A 758 13.56 11.29 -27.70
CA PRO A 758 12.86 10.04 -27.47
C PRO A 758 12.44 9.88 -26.03
N ILE A 759 11.37 9.08 -25.83
CA ILE A 759 10.76 8.81 -24.51
C ILE A 759 10.70 7.31 -24.26
N GLY A 760 10.48 6.94 -22.99
CA GLY A 760 10.17 5.58 -22.57
C GLY A 760 8.67 5.31 -22.50
N GLY A 761 8.29 4.01 -22.43
CA GLY A 761 6.92 3.57 -22.21
C GLY A 761 5.97 3.89 -23.36
N LEU A 762 6.44 3.83 -24.63
CA LEU A 762 5.61 4.16 -25.77
C LEU A 762 4.38 3.25 -25.90
N LYS A 763 4.54 1.96 -25.62
CA LYS A 763 3.43 1.00 -25.72
C LYS A 763 2.31 1.35 -24.75
N GLU A 764 2.62 1.57 -23.48
CA GLU A 764 1.68 1.95 -22.44
C GLU A 764 0.98 3.28 -22.75
N LYS A 765 1.72 4.24 -23.30
CA LYS A 765 1.21 5.54 -23.72
C LYS A 765 0.23 5.42 -24.88
N LEU A 766 0.58 4.63 -25.90
CA LEU A 766 -0.29 4.47 -27.05
C LEU A 766 -1.55 3.67 -26.72
N LEU A 767 -1.44 2.67 -25.84
CA LEU A 767 -2.61 1.94 -25.31
C LEU A 767 -3.53 2.87 -24.52
N ALA A 768 -2.99 3.83 -23.75
CA ALA A 768 -3.79 4.82 -23.04
C ALA A 768 -4.50 5.78 -24.00
N ALA A 769 -3.81 6.27 -25.01
CA ALA A 769 -4.40 7.11 -26.04
C ALA A 769 -5.52 6.37 -26.80
N HIS A 770 -5.32 5.10 -27.12
CA HIS A 770 -6.35 4.25 -27.74
C HIS A 770 -7.60 4.12 -26.87
N ARG A 771 -7.42 3.81 -25.58
CA ARG A 771 -8.55 3.73 -24.62
C ARG A 771 -9.30 5.03 -24.49
N ALA A 772 -8.60 6.18 -24.57
CA ALA A 772 -9.20 7.50 -24.53
C ALA A 772 -9.85 7.95 -25.86
N GLY A 773 -9.88 7.09 -26.88
CA GLY A 773 -10.50 7.39 -28.18
C GLY A 773 -9.72 8.39 -29.04
N ILE A 774 -8.45 8.64 -28.75
CA ILE A 774 -7.56 9.51 -29.54
C ILE A 774 -7.39 8.94 -30.94
N LYS A 775 -7.47 9.79 -31.97
CA LYS A 775 -7.32 9.41 -33.36
C LYS A 775 -5.93 9.61 -33.91
N THR A 776 -5.19 10.59 -33.38
CA THR A 776 -3.83 10.91 -33.83
C THR A 776 -2.88 10.97 -32.65
N PHE A 777 -1.79 10.21 -32.71
CA PHE A 777 -0.76 10.19 -31.67
C PHE A 777 0.57 10.70 -32.22
N ILE A 778 1.07 11.78 -31.63
CA ILE A 778 2.35 12.40 -32.03
C ILE A 778 3.45 11.87 -31.10
N LEU A 779 4.51 11.34 -31.69
CA LEU A 779 5.65 10.75 -30.99
C LEU A 779 6.98 11.15 -31.62
N PRO A 780 8.09 11.09 -30.84
CA PRO A 780 9.42 11.41 -31.39
C PRO A 780 9.85 10.45 -32.51
N GLU A 781 10.52 10.95 -33.52
CA GLU A 781 11.00 10.16 -34.67
C GLU A 781 11.87 8.98 -34.24
N LYS A 782 12.70 9.14 -33.21
CA LYS A 782 13.56 8.08 -32.68
C LYS A 782 12.79 6.91 -32.02
N ASN A 783 11.53 7.12 -31.64
CA ASN A 783 10.65 6.06 -31.14
C ASN A 783 9.92 5.29 -32.23
N LYS A 784 10.15 5.58 -33.53
CA LYS A 784 9.58 4.84 -34.64
C LYS A 784 9.89 3.32 -34.57
N LYS A 785 11.08 2.97 -34.08
CA LYS A 785 11.51 1.58 -33.88
C LYS A 785 10.63 0.83 -32.85
N ASP A 786 10.09 1.55 -31.86
CA ASP A 786 9.31 0.96 -30.76
C ASP A 786 7.86 0.65 -31.20
N LEU A 787 7.42 1.12 -32.36
CA LEU A 787 6.11 0.83 -32.95
C LEU A 787 5.94 -0.67 -33.32
N VAL A 788 7.03 -1.40 -33.48
CA VAL A 788 7.00 -2.86 -33.76
C VAL A 788 6.37 -3.63 -32.60
N ASP A 789 6.41 -3.08 -31.40
CA ASP A 789 5.88 -3.71 -30.18
C ASP A 789 4.41 -3.37 -29.90
N ILE A 790 3.79 -2.56 -30.75
CA ILE A 790 2.41 -2.13 -30.62
C ILE A 790 1.49 -3.12 -31.33
N PRO A 791 0.37 -3.53 -30.70
CA PRO A 791 -0.64 -4.36 -31.35
C PRO A 791 -1.19 -3.71 -32.62
N LYS A 792 -1.40 -4.52 -33.66
CA LYS A 792 -1.90 -4.03 -34.96
C LYS A 792 -3.24 -3.30 -34.84
N GLU A 793 -4.14 -3.81 -34.00
CA GLU A 793 -5.46 -3.23 -33.75
C GLU A 793 -5.36 -1.78 -33.28
N VAL A 794 -4.36 -1.47 -32.43
CA VAL A 794 -4.11 -0.11 -31.96
C VAL A 794 -3.57 0.78 -33.07
N LEU A 795 -2.63 0.25 -33.89
CA LEU A 795 -2.07 1.01 -35.02
C LEU A 795 -3.08 1.24 -36.15
N ASP A 796 -4.08 0.38 -36.30
CA ASP A 796 -5.15 0.52 -37.29
C ASP A 796 -6.16 1.60 -36.84
N THR A 797 -6.31 1.83 -35.53
CA THR A 797 -7.28 2.80 -34.97
C THR A 797 -6.67 4.15 -34.63
N VAL A 798 -5.38 4.20 -34.25
CA VAL A 798 -4.67 5.42 -33.87
C VAL A 798 -3.58 5.73 -34.89
N ALA A 799 -3.77 6.80 -35.66
CA ALA A 799 -2.77 7.27 -36.63
C ALA A 799 -1.53 7.81 -35.91
N THR A 800 -0.40 7.13 -35.99
CA THR A 800 0.86 7.58 -35.40
C THR A 800 1.59 8.56 -36.30
N LYS A 801 2.06 9.68 -35.77
CA LYS A 801 2.84 10.72 -36.46
C LYS A 801 4.17 10.93 -35.76
N THR A 802 5.27 10.63 -36.46
CA THR A 802 6.63 10.83 -35.96
C THR A 802 7.10 12.23 -36.26
N VAL A 803 7.74 12.89 -35.30
CA VAL A 803 8.21 14.29 -35.38
C VAL A 803 9.63 14.42 -34.85
N GLY A 804 10.41 15.32 -35.43
CA GLY A 804 11.76 15.66 -35.00
C GLY A 804 11.84 17.01 -34.31
N THR A 805 10.89 17.90 -34.56
CA THR A 805 10.86 19.27 -34.05
C THR A 805 9.50 19.64 -33.46
N ILE A 806 9.50 20.64 -32.60
CA ILE A 806 8.26 21.17 -32.02
C ILE A 806 7.37 21.84 -33.07
N ASP A 807 7.93 22.41 -34.12
CA ASP A 807 7.18 23.05 -35.20
C ASP A 807 6.31 22.02 -35.92
N GLU A 808 6.82 20.81 -36.14
CA GLU A 808 6.06 19.70 -36.71
C GLU A 808 4.91 19.27 -35.76
N VAL A 809 5.14 19.25 -34.42
CA VAL A 809 4.10 19.00 -33.43
C VAL A 809 3.00 20.04 -33.54
N LEU A 810 3.36 21.33 -33.53
CA LEU A 810 2.40 22.44 -33.59
C LEU A 810 1.59 22.42 -34.91
N ALA A 811 2.22 22.05 -36.03
CA ALA A 811 1.55 21.93 -37.32
C ALA A 811 0.49 20.82 -37.33
N LEU A 812 0.70 19.74 -36.57
CA LEU A 812 -0.21 18.60 -36.47
C LEU A 812 -1.31 18.80 -35.41
N ALA A 813 -0.95 19.44 -34.30
CA ALA A 813 -1.81 19.57 -33.12
C ALA A 813 -2.74 20.78 -33.15
N LEU A 814 -2.27 21.93 -33.71
CA LEU A 814 -3.03 23.18 -33.74
C LEU A 814 -3.93 23.27 -34.98
N MET A 815 -5.16 23.73 -34.76
CA MET A 815 -6.07 23.99 -35.87
C MET A 815 -5.56 25.13 -36.79
N LYS A 816 -5.84 25.00 -38.10
CA LYS A 816 -5.63 26.08 -39.05
C LYS A 816 -6.69 27.16 -38.85
N GLY A 817 -6.31 28.29 -38.34
CA GLY A 817 -7.21 29.44 -38.12
C GLY A 817 -6.51 30.78 -38.30
N PRO A 818 -7.23 31.89 -38.46
CA PRO A 818 -6.61 33.19 -38.41
C PRO A 818 -5.93 33.38 -37.05
N ARG A 819 -4.71 33.92 -37.04
CA ARG A 819 -4.00 34.28 -35.82
C ARG A 819 -4.89 35.30 -35.07
N ILE A 820 -5.45 34.92 -33.95
CA ILE A 820 -6.14 35.85 -33.06
C ILE A 820 -5.07 36.60 -32.28
N THR A 821 -4.95 37.90 -32.47
CA THR A 821 -4.01 38.72 -31.70
C THR A 821 -4.44 38.79 -30.23
N PRO A 822 -3.49 38.88 -29.27
CA PRO A 822 -3.79 38.98 -27.84
C PRO A 822 -4.83 40.06 -27.49
N ALA A 823 -4.86 41.17 -28.22
CA ALA A 823 -5.85 42.23 -28.09
C ALA A 823 -7.28 41.80 -28.48
N ALA A 824 -7.44 40.73 -29.26
CA ALA A 824 -8.74 40.19 -29.62
C ALA A 824 -9.23 39.12 -28.58
N LEU A 825 -8.31 38.48 -27.82
CA LEU A 825 -8.64 37.54 -26.73
C LEU A 825 -9.35 38.28 -25.56
N GLY A 826 -9.00 39.54 -25.28
CA GLY A 826 -9.71 40.36 -24.28
C GLY A 826 -11.17 40.63 -24.69
N LYS A 827 -11.44 40.82 -25.98
CA LYS A 827 -12.80 41.07 -26.49
C LYS A 827 -13.69 39.82 -26.61
N VAL A 828 -13.10 38.65 -26.79
CA VAL A 828 -13.84 37.37 -26.82
C VAL A 828 -14.26 36.95 -25.40
N ARG A 829 -13.44 37.29 -24.36
CA ARG A 829 -13.84 37.06 -22.95
C ARG A 829 -15.05 37.91 -22.53
N ASP A 830 -15.14 39.16 -23.00
CA ASP A 830 -16.29 40.03 -22.71
C ASP A 830 -17.59 39.60 -23.43
N ALA A 831 -17.45 38.89 -24.55
CA ALA A 831 -18.60 38.36 -25.28
C ALA A 831 -19.17 37.05 -24.74
N GLY A 832 -18.35 36.26 -23.99
CA GLY A 832 -18.75 35.01 -23.30
C GLY A 832 -19.37 35.23 -21.92
N ALA A 833 -19.29 36.46 -21.37
CA ALA A 833 -19.88 36.81 -20.06
C ALA A 833 -21.32 37.40 -20.21
N ALA A 834 -22.12 36.96 -21.19
CA ALA A 834 -23.48 37.37 -21.32
C ALA A 834 -24.42 36.52 -20.45
N ALA A 835 -24.90 37.18 -19.40
CA ALA A 835 -26.11 37.01 -18.58
C ALA A 835 -26.48 35.58 -18.08
N PRO A 836 -26.72 35.42 -16.77
CA PRO A 836 -27.39 34.24 -16.25
C PRO A 836 -28.86 34.24 -16.74
N PRO A 837 -29.48 33.08 -16.98
CA PRO A 837 -30.88 33.00 -17.35
C PRO A 837 -31.75 33.51 -16.19
N PRO A 838 -32.87 34.16 -16.47
CA PRO A 838 -33.78 34.64 -15.44
C PRO A 838 -34.41 33.49 -14.67
N SER A 839 -34.59 33.71 -13.38
CA SER A 839 -35.13 32.90 -12.29
C SER A 839 -36.20 31.86 -12.62
#